data_78b30542b5d22d295094e6eca0a5a711
#
_entry.id   78b30542b5d22d295094e6eca0a5a711
#
_cell.length_a   1.000
_cell.length_b   1.000
_cell.length_c   1.000
_cell.angle_alpha   90.00
_cell.angle_beta   90.00
_cell.angle_gamma   90.00
#
_symmetry.space_group_name_H-M   'P 1'
#
loop_
_entity.id
_entity.type
_entity.pdbx_description
1 polymer ?
#
loop_
_entity_poly.entity_id
_entity_poly.type
_entity_poly.pdbx_seq_one_letter_code
_entity_poly.pdbx_strand_id
1 'polypeptide(L)'
;MRNFDIIKDIDGLETIHRYCAIAEDFQATNPMISVQQARLALETMVKTVYRLKGWQIGERASLLSLTADERFTAFVNSEDLMKRIHYVRKIGNNAAHANDGFVGRRESFFAVLNLYYIVGSIMLAWQVIDTLPDFDKELVPQSAKTSTLTVVPQPDQAQAATTQSADALAQAVGESSDAQPATVEAQPVVNDLSEAETRKLYIDLLLHEAGWTVTEQVGKIVPRQAGIEIEVQGMPNESGMGYADYVLFDADVTPLAVVEAKRTSVDAVAGRHQAELYADCLAARYVCPRPVIYYTNGFETNIIDGIGYPSRKVMGFHTIDELRRMIAQRGRADITDLQISDRITNRNYQKRMIESVCKHYNSKHRRALLVMATGTGKTRVSISLVDVLVRNNWVKNVLFLADRIELVNQAKRNYAKLLPNMTVSSLRDSDVDISARILFSTYQTMIGHLDKDAKTFSLGRFDLIIIDEAHRSVFGKYGAIFEYFDGLLLGLTATPRDEVDRSTYDLFGMEQGEPTDSYEYDEAVADGYLKPFRAIKDNSKILTEGIDPDQLTPEEREQLDEIFEYEKMKAGLEPGDPYSRIINATEIFKYIYNHDTVDYVLNRLMNDGIRVKDDTLIGKTIIFAYNHKHAVLIAERFAVLYPDLGPDFCRVIDDKEKYSSDLIDKFADVERLPQIAVSVDMLDTGIDVPEIVNLVFFKPIHSKIKFWQMIGRGTRLCENLFGEGKD
;
A
#
# COMPACT_ATOMS: atom_id res chain seq x y z
N MET A 1 22.17 -11.66 -26.11
CA MET A 1 21.59 -10.58 -26.93
C MET A 1 20.48 -9.94 -26.10
N ARG A 2 20.37 -8.63 -26.10
CA ARG A 2 19.31 -7.87 -25.42
C ARG A 2 18.51 -7.10 -26.46
N ASN A 3 17.29 -6.70 -26.13
CA ASN A 3 16.50 -5.85 -27.03
C ASN A 3 17.23 -4.53 -27.33
N PHE A 4 17.90 -3.95 -26.35
CA PHE A 4 18.64 -2.68 -26.50
C PHE A 4 20.02 -2.82 -27.17
N ASP A 5 20.46 -4.02 -27.55
CA ASP A 5 21.73 -4.17 -28.31
C ASP A 5 21.68 -3.50 -29.69
N ILE A 6 20.49 -3.09 -30.15
CA ILE A 6 20.32 -2.28 -31.39
C ILE A 6 21.03 -0.92 -31.33
N ILE A 7 21.31 -0.38 -30.12
CA ILE A 7 22.01 0.89 -29.93
C ILE A 7 23.40 0.71 -29.30
N LYS A 8 23.88 -0.54 -29.16
CA LYS A 8 25.08 -0.87 -28.38
C LYS A 8 26.37 -0.27 -28.97
N ASP A 9 26.51 -0.33 -30.29
CA ASP A 9 27.73 0.03 -30.99
C ASP A 9 27.61 1.41 -31.68
N ILE A 10 26.68 2.26 -31.20
CA ILE A 10 26.47 3.60 -31.72
C ILE A 10 27.21 4.60 -30.84
N ASP A 11 28.16 5.32 -31.43
CA ASP A 11 28.97 6.34 -30.74
C ASP A 11 28.07 7.42 -30.11
N GLY A 12 28.34 7.72 -28.85
CA GLY A 12 27.56 8.71 -28.07
C GLY A 12 26.29 8.17 -27.40
N LEU A 13 25.93 6.90 -27.59
CA LEU A 13 24.81 6.24 -26.92
C LEU A 13 25.22 5.26 -25.83
N GLU A 14 26.51 5.14 -25.50
CA GLU A 14 27.03 4.15 -24.54
C GLU A 14 26.37 4.27 -23.17
N THR A 15 26.15 5.50 -22.70
CA THR A 15 25.50 5.75 -21.39
C THR A 15 24.03 5.38 -21.42
N ILE A 16 23.31 5.71 -22.50
CA ILE A 16 21.90 5.38 -22.68
C ILE A 16 21.77 3.87 -22.80
N HIS A 17 22.57 3.22 -23.65
CA HIS A 17 22.62 1.76 -23.78
C HIS A 17 22.85 1.08 -22.44
N ARG A 18 23.81 1.56 -21.64
CA ARG A 18 24.11 0.99 -20.32
C ARG A 18 22.90 1.05 -19.39
N TYR A 19 22.19 2.19 -19.30
CA TYR A 19 20.99 2.31 -18.48
C TYR A 19 19.87 1.40 -18.99
N CYS A 20 19.65 1.35 -20.30
CA CYS A 20 18.68 0.47 -20.93
C CYS A 20 18.98 -1.02 -20.67
N ALA A 21 20.23 -1.42 -20.81
CA ALA A 21 20.67 -2.79 -20.56
C ALA A 21 20.51 -3.21 -19.10
N ILE A 22 20.81 -2.31 -18.14
CA ILE A 22 20.57 -2.56 -16.71
C ILE A 22 19.07 -2.64 -16.44
N ALA A 23 18.26 -1.75 -17.01
CA ALA A 23 16.82 -1.80 -16.87
C ALA A 23 16.24 -3.15 -17.33
N GLU A 24 16.69 -3.67 -18.47
CA GLU A 24 16.29 -4.96 -19.02
C GLU A 24 16.78 -6.13 -18.16
N ASP A 25 18.04 -6.13 -17.71
CA ASP A 25 18.63 -7.19 -16.89
C ASP A 25 17.94 -7.35 -15.53
N PHE A 26 17.51 -6.26 -14.92
CA PHE A 26 16.88 -6.24 -13.59
C PHE A 26 15.34 -6.28 -13.64
N GLN A 27 14.74 -6.32 -14.82
CA GLN A 27 13.29 -6.23 -14.99
C GLN A 27 12.54 -7.25 -14.12
N ALA A 28 12.97 -8.51 -14.17
CA ALA A 28 12.31 -9.58 -13.42
C ALA A 28 12.88 -9.78 -12.01
N THR A 29 14.13 -9.43 -11.76
CA THR A 29 14.82 -9.75 -10.50
C THR A 29 14.82 -8.61 -9.49
N ASN A 30 14.80 -7.37 -9.94
CA ASN A 30 14.69 -6.18 -9.11
C ASN A 30 13.93 -5.06 -9.85
N PRO A 31 12.59 -5.11 -9.87
CA PRO A 31 11.74 -4.16 -10.58
C PRO A 31 12.03 -2.70 -10.25
N MET A 32 12.37 -2.41 -8.99
CA MET A 32 12.68 -1.06 -8.53
C MET A 32 13.93 -0.50 -9.22
N ILE A 33 15.02 -1.28 -9.25
CA ILE A 33 16.25 -0.89 -9.95
C ILE A 33 15.97 -0.75 -11.45
N SER A 34 15.27 -1.69 -12.04
CA SER A 34 14.92 -1.66 -13.47
C SER A 34 14.23 -0.35 -13.85
N VAL A 35 13.19 0.03 -13.13
CA VAL A 35 12.41 1.25 -13.41
C VAL A 35 13.20 2.53 -13.14
N GLN A 36 14.06 2.53 -12.11
CA GLN A 36 14.96 3.67 -11.86
C GLN A 36 15.95 3.85 -13.02
N GLN A 37 16.53 2.75 -13.53
CA GLN A 37 17.44 2.79 -14.65
C GLN A 37 16.72 3.16 -15.97
N ALA A 38 15.49 2.69 -16.16
CA ALA A 38 14.66 3.10 -17.29
C ALA A 38 14.38 4.62 -17.29
N ARG A 39 14.11 5.19 -16.09
CA ARG A 39 13.94 6.64 -15.93
C ARG A 39 15.23 7.40 -16.24
N LEU A 40 16.38 6.92 -15.76
CA LEU A 40 17.68 7.54 -16.05
C LEU A 40 18.03 7.50 -17.55
N ALA A 41 17.73 6.39 -18.23
CA ALA A 41 17.86 6.28 -19.68
C ALA A 41 16.99 7.31 -20.40
N LEU A 42 15.71 7.41 -20.01
CA LEU A 42 14.77 8.40 -20.56
C LEU A 42 15.27 9.84 -20.32
N GLU A 43 15.69 10.16 -19.11
CA GLU A 43 16.18 11.51 -18.77
C GLU A 43 17.42 11.86 -19.58
N THR A 44 18.35 10.92 -19.73
CA THR A 44 19.56 11.10 -20.54
C THR A 44 19.19 11.31 -22.00
N MET A 45 18.27 10.50 -22.55
CA MET A 45 17.78 10.64 -23.92
C MET A 45 17.13 12.02 -24.18
N VAL A 46 16.25 12.46 -23.28
CA VAL A 46 15.59 13.79 -23.40
C VAL A 46 16.61 14.91 -23.38
N LYS A 47 17.58 14.88 -22.46
CA LYS A 47 18.66 15.87 -22.38
C LYS A 47 19.54 15.85 -23.64
N THR A 48 19.79 14.69 -24.22
CA THR A 48 20.52 14.54 -25.49
C THR A 48 19.75 15.20 -26.63
N VAL A 49 18.43 15.02 -26.74
CA VAL A 49 17.57 15.74 -27.70
C VAL A 49 17.73 17.26 -27.57
N TYR A 50 17.65 17.79 -26.35
CA TYR A 50 17.79 19.23 -26.11
C TYR A 50 19.14 19.79 -26.60
N ARG A 51 20.22 19.05 -26.35
CA ARG A 51 21.56 19.46 -26.79
C ARG A 51 21.72 19.43 -28.30
N LEU A 52 21.29 18.34 -28.93
CA LEU A 52 21.36 18.22 -30.41
C LEU A 52 20.52 19.28 -31.12
N LYS A 53 19.41 19.72 -30.51
CA LYS A 53 18.59 20.80 -31.03
C LYS A 53 19.08 22.21 -30.62
N GLY A 54 20.15 22.32 -29.81
CA GLY A 54 20.64 23.58 -29.29
C GLY A 54 19.70 24.30 -28.33
N TRP A 55 18.78 23.55 -27.70
CA TRP A 55 17.82 24.11 -26.73
C TRP A 55 18.46 24.23 -25.35
N GLN A 56 18.30 25.40 -24.73
CA GLN A 56 18.83 25.63 -23.39
C GLN A 56 18.04 24.82 -22.35
N ILE A 57 18.78 24.20 -21.44
CA ILE A 57 18.22 23.50 -20.27
C ILE A 57 18.44 24.42 -19.06
N GLY A 58 17.36 24.82 -18.40
CA GLY A 58 17.44 25.61 -17.16
C GLY A 58 18.12 24.86 -16.02
N GLU A 59 18.83 25.56 -15.11
CA GLU A 59 19.60 24.95 -14.00
C GLU A 59 18.80 24.02 -13.10
N ARG A 60 17.47 24.18 -13.01
CA ARG A 60 16.56 23.37 -12.20
C ARG A 60 15.52 22.62 -13.04
N ALA A 61 15.80 22.38 -14.31
CA ALA A 61 14.85 21.70 -15.18
C ALA A 61 14.67 20.22 -14.76
N SER A 62 13.44 19.87 -14.41
CA SER A 62 13.04 18.48 -14.13
C SER A 62 12.68 17.74 -15.42
N LEU A 63 12.72 16.40 -15.39
CA LEU A 63 12.26 15.60 -16.54
C LEU A 63 10.80 15.93 -16.91
N LEU A 64 9.96 16.28 -15.94
CA LEU A 64 8.59 16.74 -16.19
C LEU A 64 8.57 18.04 -17.01
N SER A 65 9.35 19.04 -16.59
CA SER A 65 9.38 20.34 -17.31
C SER A 65 9.97 20.21 -18.71
N LEU A 66 10.99 19.36 -18.89
CA LEU A 66 11.59 19.10 -20.20
C LEU A 66 10.62 18.39 -21.15
N THR A 67 9.87 17.41 -20.66
CA THR A 67 8.92 16.66 -21.50
C THR A 67 7.60 17.39 -21.74
N ALA A 68 7.27 18.40 -20.95
CA ALA A 68 6.10 19.26 -21.12
C ALA A 68 6.37 20.50 -21.99
N ASP A 69 7.63 20.75 -22.36
CA ASP A 69 8.01 21.87 -23.22
C ASP A 69 7.41 21.70 -24.63
N GLU A 70 6.79 22.75 -25.15
CA GLU A 70 6.13 22.72 -26.48
C GLU A 70 7.10 22.33 -27.60
N ARG A 71 8.38 22.72 -27.51
CA ARG A 71 9.42 22.36 -28.49
C ARG A 71 9.68 20.86 -28.49
N PHE A 72 9.75 20.25 -27.29
CA PHE A 72 9.94 18.81 -27.17
C PHE A 72 8.70 18.04 -27.63
N THR A 73 7.52 18.52 -27.25
CA THR A 73 6.25 17.91 -27.69
C THR A 73 6.09 17.97 -29.22
N ALA A 74 6.44 19.13 -29.82
CA ALA A 74 6.43 19.28 -31.28
C ALA A 74 7.50 18.40 -31.97
N PHE A 75 8.67 18.20 -31.35
CA PHE A 75 9.70 17.30 -31.87
C PHE A 75 9.22 15.84 -31.85
N VAL A 76 8.63 15.38 -30.75
CA VAL A 76 8.09 14.02 -30.62
C VAL A 76 6.92 13.80 -31.58
N ASN A 77 6.04 14.79 -31.74
CA ASN A 77 4.90 14.81 -32.67
C ASN A 77 4.08 13.51 -32.75
N SER A 78 4.02 12.77 -31.63
CA SER A 78 3.25 11.53 -31.48
C SER A 78 2.63 11.48 -30.09
N GLU A 79 1.32 11.40 -30.03
CA GLU A 79 0.57 11.32 -28.76
C GLU A 79 0.88 10.00 -28.04
N ASP A 80 1.02 8.90 -28.78
CA ASP A 80 1.40 7.59 -28.23
C ASP A 80 2.79 7.64 -27.59
N LEU A 81 3.78 8.18 -28.30
CA LEU A 81 5.14 8.28 -27.78
C LEU A 81 5.20 9.18 -26.55
N MET A 82 4.42 10.27 -26.50
CA MET A 82 4.29 11.11 -25.31
C MET A 82 3.65 10.36 -24.14
N LYS A 83 2.62 9.54 -24.36
CA LYS A 83 2.03 8.68 -23.32
C LYS A 83 3.05 7.69 -22.76
N ARG A 84 3.88 7.07 -23.63
CA ARG A 84 4.97 6.17 -23.21
C ARG A 84 6.02 6.90 -22.37
N ILE A 85 6.44 8.09 -22.81
CA ILE A 85 7.38 8.96 -22.07
C ILE A 85 6.80 9.29 -20.68
N HIS A 86 5.54 9.69 -20.62
CA HIS A 86 4.87 9.98 -19.36
C HIS A 86 4.73 8.76 -18.45
N TYR A 87 4.48 7.56 -19.03
CA TYR A 87 4.42 6.33 -18.28
C TYR A 87 5.77 6.03 -17.61
N VAL A 88 6.86 5.96 -18.38
CA VAL A 88 8.21 5.66 -17.85
C VAL A 88 8.63 6.71 -16.81
N ARG A 89 8.36 8.00 -17.05
CA ARG A 89 8.63 9.08 -16.11
C ARG A 89 7.85 8.92 -14.80
N LYS A 90 6.55 8.65 -14.87
CA LYS A 90 5.66 8.52 -13.70
C LYS A 90 6.06 7.33 -12.84
N ILE A 91 6.23 6.16 -13.45
CA ILE A 91 6.67 4.95 -12.74
C ILE A 91 8.07 5.12 -12.17
N GLY A 92 8.97 5.77 -12.91
CA GLY A 92 10.33 6.08 -12.44
C GLY A 92 10.37 7.04 -11.25
N ASN A 93 9.46 7.99 -11.17
CA ASN A 93 9.31 8.86 -10.01
C ASN A 93 8.83 8.08 -8.78
N ASN A 94 7.85 7.18 -8.95
CA ASN A 94 7.37 6.31 -7.88
C ASN A 94 8.50 5.43 -7.32
N ALA A 95 9.39 4.95 -8.18
CA ALA A 95 10.57 4.17 -7.78
C ALA A 95 11.66 4.99 -7.09
N ALA A 96 11.80 6.28 -7.43
CA ALA A 96 12.81 7.17 -6.85
C ALA A 96 12.40 7.73 -5.47
N HIS A 97 11.11 7.95 -5.27
CA HIS A 97 10.54 8.41 -4.01
C HIS A 97 9.88 7.21 -3.32
N ALA A 98 10.64 6.51 -2.47
CA ALA A 98 10.23 5.26 -1.79
C ALA A 98 8.91 5.33 -1.01
N ASN A 99 8.21 6.47 -1.02
CA ASN A 99 6.96 6.72 -0.32
C ASN A 99 5.72 6.79 -1.22
N ASP A 100 5.85 6.85 -2.57
CA ASP A 100 4.72 7.26 -3.43
C ASP A 100 4.22 6.20 -4.43
N GLY A 101 4.56 4.93 -4.28
CA GLY A 101 3.98 3.90 -5.14
C GLY A 101 4.77 2.59 -5.22
N PHE A 102 4.04 1.53 -5.46
CA PHE A 102 4.58 0.20 -5.68
C PHE A 102 5.05 0.05 -7.13
N VAL A 103 6.22 -0.57 -7.32
CA VAL A 103 6.76 -0.96 -8.62
C VAL A 103 7.00 -2.47 -8.60
N GLY A 104 6.08 -3.21 -9.21
CA GLY A 104 6.23 -4.66 -9.40
C GLY A 104 6.86 -5.01 -10.76
N ARG A 105 6.99 -6.31 -11.01
CA ARG A 105 7.55 -6.82 -12.28
C ARG A 105 6.78 -6.39 -13.51
N ARG A 106 5.46 -6.26 -13.39
CA ARG A 106 4.60 -5.81 -14.48
C ARG A 106 4.90 -4.36 -14.87
N GLU A 107 4.94 -3.48 -13.88
CA GLU A 107 5.23 -2.06 -14.07
C GLU A 107 6.64 -1.90 -14.65
N SER A 108 7.59 -2.71 -14.15
CA SER A 108 8.95 -2.78 -14.67
C SER A 108 9.01 -3.27 -16.11
N PHE A 109 8.28 -4.34 -16.45
CA PHE A 109 8.19 -4.84 -17.82
C PHE A 109 7.66 -3.79 -18.78
N PHE A 110 6.57 -3.12 -18.43
CA PHE A 110 6.02 -2.04 -19.24
C PHE A 110 6.95 -0.82 -19.31
N ALA A 111 7.69 -0.52 -18.26
CA ALA A 111 8.69 0.55 -18.31
C ALA A 111 9.80 0.24 -19.32
N VAL A 112 10.32 -0.99 -19.31
CA VAL A 112 11.36 -1.46 -20.26
C VAL A 112 10.82 -1.51 -21.70
N LEU A 113 9.63 -2.06 -21.88
CA LEU A 113 8.95 -2.13 -23.19
C LEU A 113 8.72 -0.73 -23.78
N ASN A 114 8.17 0.18 -22.97
CA ASN A 114 7.92 1.56 -23.42
C ASN A 114 9.23 2.31 -23.69
N LEU A 115 10.25 2.10 -22.85
CA LEU A 115 11.58 2.69 -23.08
C LEU A 115 12.18 2.22 -24.41
N TYR A 116 12.02 0.93 -24.75
CA TYR A 116 12.50 0.39 -26.02
C TYR A 116 11.90 1.12 -27.21
N TYR A 117 10.57 1.31 -27.22
CA TYR A 117 9.92 2.03 -28.30
C TYR A 117 10.25 3.53 -28.29
N ILE A 118 10.46 4.16 -27.12
CA ILE A 118 10.89 5.56 -27.04
C ILE A 118 12.26 5.74 -27.69
N VAL A 119 13.23 4.92 -27.26
CA VAL A 119 14.61 5.01 -27.75
C VAL A 119 14.66 4.67 -29.25
N GLY A 120 14.03 3.57 -29.66
CA GLY A 120 14.00 3.14 -31.04
C GLY A 120 13.35 4.16 -31.97
N SER A 121 12.22 4.74 -31.58
CA SER A 121 11.54 5.77 -32.36
C SER A 121 12.37 7.04 -32.55
N ILE A 122 13.10 7.48 -31.52
CA ILE A 122 14.00 8.64 -31.62
C ILE A 122 15.19 8.32 -32.54
N MET A 123 15.74 7.10 -32.46
CA MET A 123 16.85 6.66 -33.33
C MET A 123 16.42 6.54 -34.79
N LEU A 124 15.21 6.06 -35.06
CA LEU A 124 14.63 6.06 -36.41
C LEU A 124 14.46 7.49 -36.94
N ALA A 125 13.93 8.41 -36.13
CA ALA A 125 13.74 9.82 -36.52
C ALA A 125 15.04 10.51 -36.83
N TRP A 126 16.15 10.13 -36.24
CA TRP A 126 17.49 10.62 -36.53
C TRP A 126 18.22 9.84 -37.61
N GLN A 127 17.58 8.82 -38.22
CA GLN A 127 18.19 7.95 -39.23
C GLN A 127 19.47 7.26 -38.74
N VAL A 128 19.58 7.03 -37.44
CA VAL A 128 20.69 6.30 -36.78
C VAL A 128 20.52 4.78 -36.93
N ILE A 129 19.27 4.35 -37.00
CA ILE A 129 18.88 2.98 -37.35
C ILE A 129 17.88 2.99 -38.51
N ASP A 130 17.95 2.00 -39.39
CA ASP A 130 17.04 1.90 -40.55
C ASP A 130 15.69 1.26 -40.21
N THR A 131 15.67 0.36 -39.23
CA THR A 131 14.49 -0.39 -38.80
C THR A 131 14.53 -0.63 -37.29
N LEU A 132 13.37 -0.65 -36.64
CA LEU A 132 13.20 -1.07 -35.26
C LEU A 132 12.56 -2.44 -35.24
N PRO A 133 13.28 -3.51 -34.78
CA PRO A 133 12.70 -4.83 -34.59
C PRO A 133 11.58 -4.80 -33.53
N ASP A 134 10.68 -5.79 -33.57
CA ASP A 134 9.72 -6.01 -32.50
C ASP A 134 10.45 -6.31 -31.18
N PHE A 135 9.90 -5.80 -30.08
CA PHE A 135 10.42 -6.13 -28.75
C PHE A 135 10.24 -7.63 -28.47
N ASP A 136 11.35 -8.32 -28.20
CA ASP A 136 11.34 -9.74 -27.89
C ASP A 136 11.37 -9.96 -26.38
N LYS A 137 10.23 -10.41 -25.82
CA LYS A 137 10.09 -10.69 -24.38
C LYS A 137 10.94 -11.89 -23.91
N GLU A 138 11.31 -12.79 -24.82
CA GLU A 138 12.15 -13.96 -24.49
C GLU A 138 13.61 -13.56 -24.20
N LEU A 139 14.04 -12.39 -24.69
CA LEU A 139 15.36 -11.84 -24.40
C LEU A 139 15.48 -11.22 -23.01
N VAL A 140 14.35 -10.92 -22.35
CA VAL A 140 14.33 -10.36 -20.99
C VAL A 140 14.66 -11.46 -19.98
N PRO A 141 15.73 -11.31 -19.14
CA PRO A 141 16.14 -12.36 -18.21
C PRO A 141 15.07 -12.67 -17.14
N GLN A 142 14.65 -13.92 -17.04
CA GLN A 142 13.65 -14.39 -16.07
C GLN A 142 14.25 -14.80 -14.71
N SER A 143 15.56 -14.97 -14.62
CA SER A 143 16.27 -15.33 -13.37
C SER A 143 17.50 -14.45 -13.18
N ALA A 144 17.95 -14.29 -11.92
CA ALA A 144 19.13 -13.52 -11.57
C ALA A 144 20.37 -14.10 -12.27
N LYS A 145 20.67 -13.63 -13.47
CA LYS A 145 22.03 -13.69 -13.99
C LYS A 145 22.80 -12.58 -13.29
N THR A 146 23.96 -12.90 -12.74
CA THR A 146 24.88 -11.91 -12.18
C THR A 146 25.18 -10.91 -13.29
N SER A 147 24.54 -9.76 -13.26
CA SER A 147 24.86 -8.69 -14.21
C SER A 147 26.29 -8.23 -13.88
N THR A 148 27.16 -8.27 -14.87
CA THR A 148 28.52 -7.73 -14.75
C THR A 148 28.54 -6.20 -14.81
N LEU A 149 27.37 -5.59 -14.99
CA LEU A 149 27.20 -4.15 -15.06
C LEU A 149 27.00 -3.57 -13.66
N THR A 150 27.85 -2.61 -13.29
CA THR A 150 27.75 -1.93 -12.00
C THR A 150 26.60 -0.93 -12.03
N VAL A 151 25.66 -1.07 -11.11
CA VAL A 151 24.57 -0.08 -10.90
C VAL A 151 25.19 1.25 -10.45
N VAL A 152 24.92 2.34 -11.15
CA VAL A 152 25.43 3.68 -10.80
C VAL A 152 24.40 4.37 -9.91
N PRO A 153 24.74 4.69 -8.66
CA PRO A 153 23.76 5.16 -7.67
C PRO A 153 23.70 6.68 -7.52
N GLN A 154 23.95 7.57 -8.46
CA GLN A 154 23.70 9.00 -8.16
C GLN A 154 23.50 9.92 -9.36
N PRO A 155 22.66 11.00 -9.20
CA PRO A 155 22.32 11.98 -10.26
C PRO A 155 23.49 12.86 -10.75
N ASP A 156 24.51 13.10 -9.91
CA ASP A 156 25.59 14.05 -10.20
C ASP A 156 26.59 13.55 -11.26
N GLN A 157 26.75 12.23 -11.38
CA GLN A 157 27.60 11.63 -12.43
C GLN A 157 26.90 11.57 -13.80
N ALA A 158 25.58 11.65 -13.85
CA ALA A 158 24.80 11.68 -15.09
C ALA A 158 25.03 12.97 -15.91
N GLN A 159 25.34 14.09 -15.26
CA GLN A 159 25.56 15.36 -15.96
C GLN A 159 26.87 15.37 -16.77
N ALA A 160 27.95 14.82 -16.24
CA ALA A 160 29.24 14.76 -16.94
C ALA A 160 29.23 13.76 -18.11
N ALA A 161 28.62 12.57 -17.88
CA ALA A 161 28.49 11.54 -18.92
C ALA A 161 27.57 11.98 -20.08
N THR A 162 26.53 12.77 -19.81
CA THR A 162 25.60 13.29 -20.82
C THR A 162 26.31 14.29 -21.78
N THR A 163 27.34 15.00 -21.31
CA THR A 163 28.05 16.00 -22.15
C THR A 163 28.89 15.29 -23.21
N GLN A 164 29.63 14.26 -22.86
CA GLN A 164 30.48 13.50 -23.78
C GLN A 164 29.66 12.69 -24.80
N SER A 165 28.56 12.09 -24.38
CA SER A 165 27.68 11.32 -25.27
C SER A 165 26.96 12.20 -26.32
N ALA A 166 26.56 13.41 -25.95
CA ALA A 166 25.88 14.31 -26.89
C ALA A 166 26.79 14.85 -27.98
N ASP A 167 28.06 15.14 -27.65
CA ASP A 167 29.03 15.65 -28.62
C ASP A 167 29.43 14.55 -29.62
N ALA A 168 29.61 13.29 -29.15
CA ALA A 168 29.90 12.17 -30.03
C ALA A 168 28.71 11.83 -30.96
N LEU A 169 27.48 11.87 -30.43
CA LEU A 169 26.28 11.61 -31.23
C LEU A 169 26.04 12.74 -32.24
N ALA A 170 26.36 14.03 -31.88
CA ALA A 170 26.28 15.13 -32.81
C ALA A 170 27.26 15.00 -33.98
N GLN A 171 28.43 14.42 -33.75
CA GLN A 171 29.38 14.07 -34.82
C GLN A 171 28.85 12.94 -35.70
N ALA A 172 28.34 11.86 -35.11
CA ALA A 172 27.78 10.71 -35.86
C ALA A 172 26.56 11.09 -36.72
N VAL A 173 25.70 11.98 -36.21
CA VAL A 173 24.55 12.53 -36.98
C VAL A 173 24.98 13.56 -38.01
N GLY A 174 26.09 14.30 -37.78
CA GLY A 174 26.62 15.34 -38.69
C GLY A 174 27.44 14.78 -39.85
N GLU A 175 28.09 13.65 -39.72
CA GLU A 175 28.90 13.03 -40.80
C GLU A 175 28.05 12.41 -41.92
N SER A 176 26.72 12.26 -41.72
CA SER A 176 25.81 11.76 -42.77
C SER A 176 25.19 12.86 -43.63
N SER A 177 25.56 14.13 -43.47
CA SER A 177 25.01 15.24 -44.27
C SER A 177 26.08 16.23 -44.75
N ASP A 178 26.59 16.00 -45.95
CA ASP A 178 27.20 17.05 -46.80
C ASP A 178 26.08 18.01 -47.31
N ALA A 179 25.42 18.75 -46.43
CA ALA A 179 24.48 19.79 -46.77
C ALA A 179 24.40 20.80 -45.62
N GLN A 180 24.46 22.09 -46.00
CA GLN A 180 24.22 23.29 -45.16
C GLN A 180 23.13 23.04 -44.07
N PRO A 181 23.10 23.83 -42.98
CA PRO A 181 22.07 23.67 -41.96
C PRO A 181 20.69 24.03 -42.52
N ALA A 182 20.18 23.15 -43.36
CA ALA A 182 18.79 23.09 -43.70
C ALA A 182 18.08 22.50 -42.46
N THR A 183 17.11 23.20 -41.96
CA THR A 183 16.05 22.67 -41.13
C THR A 183 15.71 21.24 -41.57
N VAL A 184 16.28 20.23 -40.92
CA VAL A 184 15.81 18.85 -41.07
C VAL A 184 14.40 18.90 -40.53
N GLU A 185 13.41 18.99 -41.41
CA GLU A 185 12.03 18.69 -41.10
C GLU A 185 12.06 17.24 -40.68
N ALA A 186 12.08 17.03 -39.34
CA ALA A 186 11.97 15.73 -38.76
C ALA A 186 10.66 15.13 -39.30
N GLN A 187 10.78 14.07 -40.09
CA GLN A 187 9.60 13.30 -40.45
C GLN A 187 8.88 12.91 -39.14
N PRO A 188 7.55 13.05 -39.06
CA PRO A 188 6.84 12.69 -37.86
C PRO A 188 7.20 11.25 -37.50
N VAL A 189 7.56 11.03 -36.23
CA VAL A 189 7.83 9.70 -35.69
C VAL A 189 6.49 8.96 -35.64
N VAL A 190 6.09 8.38 -36.79
CA VAL A 190 4.84 7.65 -36.91
C VAL A 190 5.15 6.18 -36.62
N ASN A 191 5.15 5.83 -35.34
CA ASN A 191 4.97 4.46 -34.89
C ASN A 191 3.92 4.43 -33.76
N ASP A 192 2.71 4.89 -34.07
CA ASP A 192 1.54 4.52 -33.28
C ASP A 192 1.34 3.02 -33.44
N LEU A 193 1.41 2.27 -32.33
CA LEU A 193 1.03 0.85 -32.35
C LEU A 193 -0.38 0.74 -32.91
N SER A 194 -0.55 -0.13 -33.87
CA SER A 194 -1.88 -0.52 -34.35
C SER A 194 -2.68 -1.14 -33.21
N GLU A 195 -3.98 -1.21 -33.37
CA GLU A 195 -4.87 -1.86 -32.39
C GLU A 195 -4.49 -3.35 -32.22
N ALA A 196 -4.07 -4.03 -33.31
CA ALA A 196 -3.59 -5.40 -33.27
C ALA A 196 -2.30 -5.56 -32.47
N GLU A 197 -1.33 -4.65 -32.61
CA GLU A 197 -0.10 -4.65 -31.81
C GLU A 197 -0.37 -4.33 -30.36
N THR A 198 -1.27 -3.39 -30.06
CA THR A 198 -1.72 -3.09 -28.69
C THR A 198 -2.33 -4.33 -28.02
N ARG A 199 -3.15 -5.09 -28.75
CA ARG A 199 -3.72 -6.35 -28.28
C ARG A 199 -2.62 -7.34 -27.92
N LYS A 200 -1.72 -7.62 -28.85
CA LYS A 200 -0.66 -8.63 -28.69
C LYS A 200 0.35 -8.29 -27.58
N LEU A 201 0.74 -7.03 -27.46
CA LEU A 201 1.80 -6.63 -26.54
C LEU A 201 1.30 -6.40 -25.11
N TYR A 202 0.07 -5.92 -24.93
CA TYR A 202 -0.46 -5.51 -23.62
C TYR A 202 -1.63 -6.37 -23.17
N ILE A 203 -2.63 -6.56 -24.02
CA ILE A 203 -3.91 -7.16 -23.61
C ILE A 203 -3.78 -8.67 -23.46
N ASP A 204 -3.13 -9.35 -24.40
CA ASP A 204 -2.89 -10.80 -24.32
C ASP A 204 -2.10 -11.17 -23.06
N LEU A 205 -1.09 -10.36 -22.69
CA LEU A 205 -0.33 -10.56 -21.47
C LEU A 205 -1.23 -10.48 -20.22
N LEU A 206 -2.11 -9.47 -20.15
CA LEU A 206 -3.02 -9.30 -19.03
C LEU A 206 -4.08 -10.41 -18.95
N LEU A 207 -4.54 -10.92 -20.10
CA LEU A 207 -5.44 -12.08 -20.18
C LEU A 207 -4.74 -13.35 -19.69
N HIS A 208 -3.48 -13.58 -20.09
CA HIS A 208 -2.68 -14.70 -19.60
C HIS A 208 -2.44 -14.64 -18.09
N GLU A 209 -2.13 -13.47 -17.53
CA GLU A 209 -2.01 -13.27 -16.08
C GLU A 209 -3.29 -13.64 -15.32
N ALA A 210 -4.46 -13.42 -15.95
CA ALA A 210 -5.76 -13.80 -15.40
C ALA A 210 -6.13 -15.28 -15.67
N GLY A 211 -5.21 -16.06 -16.25
CA GLY A 211 -5.41 -17.49 -16.55
C GLY A 211 -6.20 -17.79 -17.82
N TRP A 212 -6.38 -16.79 -18.71
CA TRP A 212 -7.02 -16.98 -20.00
C TRP A 212 -6.02 -17.43 -21.05
N THR A 213 -6.36 -18.46 -21.81
CA THR A 213 -5.67 -18.79 -23.05
C THR A 213 -6.34 -18.03 -24.18
N VAL A 214 -5.57 -17.28 -24.94
CA VAL A 214 -6.06 -16.54 -26.11
C VAL A 214 -6.02 -17.48 -27.32
N THR A 215 -7.09 -17.50 -28.13
CA THR A 215 -7.17 -18.34 -29.31
C THR A 215 -6.19 -17.86 -30.43
N GLU A 216 -5.52 -18.75 -31.12
CA GLU A 216 -4.64 -18.38 -32.22
C GLU A 216 -5.39 -18.04 -33.52
N GLN A 217 -6.63 -18.49 -33.64
CA GLN A 217 -7.47 -18.31 -34.85
C GLN A 217 -8.56 -17.30 -34.61
N VAL A 218 -8.62 -16.29 -35.46
CA VAL A 218 -9.68 -15.29 -35.51
C VAL A 218 -11.05 -15.93 -35.65
N GLY A 219 -12.03 -15.46 -34.91
CA GLY A 219 -13.43 -15.92 -34.95
C GLY A 219 -13.67 -17.30 -34.33
N LYS A 220 -12.64 -17.98 -33.80
CA LYS A 220 -12.79 -19.31 -33.20
C LYS A 220 -13.30 -19.22 -31.77
N ILE A 221 -14.36 -19.95 -31.48
CA ILE A 221 -14.95 -20.06 -30.13
C ILE A 221 -14.45 -21.36 -29.51
N VAL A 222 -13.77 -21.29 -28.39
CA VAL A 222 -13.22 -22.43 -27.65
C VAL A 222 -13.63 -22.31 -26.19
N PRO A 223 -14.13 -23.39 -25.54
CA PRO A 223 -14.45 -23.40 -24.13
C PRO A 223 -13.28 -22.93 -23.25
N ARG A 224 -13.56 -22.08 -22.26
CA ARG A 224 -12.58 -21.53 -21.28
C ARG A 224 -11.44 -20.72 -21.89
N GLN A 225 -11.62 -20.18 -23.07
CA GLN A 225 -10.61 -19.35 -23.75
C GLN A 225 -11.16 -17.98 -24.13
N ALA A 226 -10.24 -17.06 -24.38
CA ALA A 226 -10.53 -15.77 -24.99
C ALA A 226 -10.52 -15.90 -26.50
N GLY A 227 -11.68 -15.81 -27.14
CA GLY A 227 -11.80 -15.78 -28.59
C GLY A 227 -11.49 -14.38 -29.13
N ILE A 228 -10.71 -14.31 -30.23
CA ILE A 228 -10.29 -13.05 -30.87
C ILE A 228 -11.24 -12.74 -32.02
N GLU A 229 -11.58 -11.44 -32.20
CA GLU A 229 -12.40 -10.90 -33.30
C GLU A 229 -13.66 -11.75 -33.54
N ILE A 230 -14.42 -11.93 -32.47
CA ILE A 230 -15.66 -12.72 -32.50
C ILE A 230 -16.78 -11.94 -33.16
N GLU A 231 -17.37 -12.54 -34.18
CA GLU A 231 -18.54 -11.99 -34.90
C GLU A 231 -19.74 -11.84 -33.97
N VAL A 232 -20.27 -10.62 -33.88
CA VAL A 232 -21.45 -10.25 -33.10
C VAL A 232 -22.56 -9.80 -34.07
N GLN A 233 -23.66 -10.54 -34.09
CA GLN A 233 -24.85 -10.26 -34.92
C GLN A 233 -25.88 -9.45 -34.10
N GLY A 234 -26.71 -8.68 -34.81
CA GLY A 234 -27.75 -7.86 -34.18
C GLY A 234 -27.31 -6.44 -33.84
N MET A 235 -26.18 -6.00 -34.37
CA MET A 235 -25.67 -4.63 -34.18
C MET A 235 -26.57 -3.60 -34.84
N PRO A 236 -26.77 -2.41 -34.24
CA PRO A 236 -27.61 -1.34 -34.78
C PRO A 236 -26.90 -0.53 -35.88
N ASN A 237 -26.23 -1.19 -36.80
CA ASN A 237 -25.57 -0.63 -37.97
C ASN A 237 -26.16 -1.21 -39.27
N GLU A 238 -25.81 -0.65 -40.41
CA GLU A 238 -26.35 -1.10 -41.72
C GLU A 238 -26.10 -2.57 -42.04
N SER A 239 -24.95 -3.12 -41.61
CA SER A 239 -24.63 -4.53 -41.83
C SER A 239 -25.31 -5.48 -40.83
N GLY A 240 -25.82 -4.97 -39.71
CA GLY A 240 -26.28 -5.79 -38.59
C GLY A 240 -25.20 -6.60 -37.88
N MET A 241 -23.94 -6.34 -38.18
CA MET A 241 -22.80 -7.14 -37.75
C MET A 241 -21.70 -6.26 -37.14
N GLY A 242 -20.92 -6.84 -36.21
CA GLY A 242 -19.71 -6.27 -35.63
C GLY A 242 -18.73 -7.36 -35.22
N TYR A 243 -17.55 -6.97 -34.79
CA TYR A 243 -16.49 -7.88 -34.33
C TYR A 243 -15.96 -7.39 -32.99
N ALA A 244 -16.20 -8.19 -31.94
CA ALA A 244 -15.64 -7.88 -30.61
C ALA A 244 -14.17 -8.31 -30.57
N ASP A 245 -13.28 -7.44 -30.13
CA ASP A 245 -11.84 -7.74 -30.07
C ASP A 245 -11.55 -9.02 -29.30
N TYR A 246 -12.18 -9.20 -28.12
CA TYR A 246 -12.19 -10.46 -27.40
C TYR A 246 -13.55 -10.76 -26.79
N VAL A 247 -13.89 -12.05 -26.76
CA VAL A 247 -14.99 -12.58 -25.94
C VAL A 247 -14.44 -13.70 -25.07
N LEU A 248 -14.64 -13.59 -23.77
CA LEU A 248 -14.20 -14.56 -22.78
C LEU A 248 -15.30 -15.58 -22.53
N PHE A 249 -15.05 -16.83 -22.89
CA PHE A 249 -16.06 -17.90 -22.88
C PHE A 249 -15.95 -18.81 -21.67
N ASP A 250 -17.08 -19.22 -21.13
CA ASP A 250 -17.19 -20.26 -20.12
C ASP A 250 -16.95 -21.68 -20.70
N ALA A 251 -17.01 -22.69 -19.84
CA ALA A 251 -16.88 -24.11 -20.21
C ALA A 251 -17.96 -24.60 -21.19
N ASP A 252 -19.14 -24.01 -21.13
CA ASP A 252 -20.27 -24.28 -22.01
C ASP A 252 -20.38 -23.30 -23.21
N VAL A 253 -19.32 -22.55 -23.46
CA VAL A 253 -19.21 -21.48 -24.45
C VAL A 253 -20.18 -20.30 -24.24
N THR A 254 -20.75 -20.16 -23.06
CA THR A 254 -21.48 -18.95 -22.68
C THR A 254 -20.50 -17.77 -22.57
N PRO A 255 -20.79 -16.61 -23.16
CA PRO A 255 -19.93 -15.43 -23.03
C PRO A 255 -20.02 -14.85 -21.61
N LEU A 256 -18.90 -14.83 -20.88
CA LEU A 256 -18.77 -14.25 -19.54
C LEU A 256 -18.38 -12.78 -19.60
N ALA A 257 -17.52 -12.40 -20.54
CA ALA A 257 -17.10 -11.03 -20.71
C ALA A 257 -16.82 -10.68 -22.18
N VAL A 258 -16.93 -9.41 -22.51
CA VAL A 258 -16.47 -8.81 -23.75
C VAL A 258 -15.38 -7.79 -23.46
N VAL A 259 -14.35 -7.75 -24.29
CA VAL A 259 -13.26 -6.79 -24.21
C VAL A 259 -13.18 -6.03 -25.52
N GLU A 260 -13.25 -4.70 -25.43
CA GLU A 260 -13.02 -3.79 -26.54
C GLU A 260 -11.66 -3.12 -26.35
N ALA A 261 -10.81 -3.23 -27.34
CA ALA A 261 -9.47 -2.65 -27.35
C ALA A 261 -9.45 -1.37 -28.19
N LYS A 262 -8.65 -0.42 -27.76
CA LYS A 262 -8.29 0.74 -28.55
C LYS A 262 -6.77 0.87 -28.61
N ARG A 263 -6.27 1.63 -29.59
CA ARG A 263 -4.83 1.93 -29.68
C ARG A 263 -4.36 2.61 -28.40
N THR A 264 -3.09 2.44 -28.05
CA THR A 264 -2.48 3.09 -26.87
C THR A 264 -2.60 4.61 -26.91
N SER A 265 -2.63 5.23 -28.07
CA SER A 265 -2.85 6.69 -28.28
C SER A 265 -4.29 7.14 -28.03
N VAL A 266 -5.27 6.25 -28.08
CA VAL A 266 -6.69 6.59 -27.93
C VAL A 266 -7.14 6.39 -26.48
N ASP A 267 -8.05 7.26 -26.01
CA ASP A 267 -8.68 7.07 -24.70
C ASP A 267 -9.51 5.76 -24.71
N ALA A 268 -9.30 4.91 -23.68
CA ALA A 268 -10.03 3.66 -23.54
C ALA A 268 -11.56 3.87 -23.54
N VAL A 269 -12.05 5.01 -23.04
CA VAL A 269 -13.49 5.37 -23.01
C VAL A 269 -14.10 5.40 -24.40
N ALA A 270 -13.35 5.65 -25.45
CA ALA A 270 -13.84 5.62 -26.83
C ALA A 270 -14.42 4.25 -27.24
N GLY A 271 -13.95 3.14 -26.65
CA GLY A 271 -14.46 1.79 -26.88
C GLY A 271 -15.71 1.43 -26.08
N ARG A 272 -16.08 2.24 -25.09
CA ARG A 272 -17.12 1.89 -24.12
C ARG A 272 -18.48 1.57 -24.78
N HIS A 273 -18.98 2.48 -25.59
CA HIS A 273 -20.31 2.31 -26.22
C HIS A 273 -20.36 1.09 -27.12
N GLN A 274 -19.31 0.82 -27.87
CA GLN A 274 -19.19 -0.34 -28.73
C GLN A 274 -19.20 -1.65 -27.92
N ALA A 275 -18.44 -1.69 -26.82
CA ALA A 275 -18.43 -2.83 -25.90
C ALA A 275 -19.79 -3.10 -25.24
N GLU A 276 -20.53 -2.03 -24.88
CA GLU A 276 -21.89 -2.14 -24.35
C GLU A 276 -22.84 -2.77 -25.36
N LEU A 277 -22.82 -2.35 -26.63
CA LEU A 277 -23.62 -2.93 -27.71
C LEU A 277 -23.27 -4.41 -27.96
N TYR A 278 -21.99 -4.75 -27.97
CA TYR A 278 -21.57 -6.15 -28.13
C TYR A 278 -22.09 -7.03 -26.99
N ALA A 279 -22.03 -6.56 -25.77
CA ALA A 279 -22.52 -7.29 -24.60
C ALA A 279 -24.04 -7.54 -24.70
N ASP A 280 -24.81 -6.56 -25.18
CA ASP A 280 -26.27 -6.68 -25.35
C ASP A 280 -26.61 -7.69 -26.47
N CYS A 281 -25.94 -7.61 -27.61
CA CYS A 281 -26.13 -8.54 -28.71
C CYS A 281 -25.74 -9.98 -28.35
N LEU A 282 -24.61 -10.16 -27.63
CA LEU A 282 -24.17 -11.47 -27.15
C LEU A 282 -25.16 -12.07 -26.14
N ALA A 283 -25.66 -11.26 -25.20
CA ALA A 283 -26.66 -11.71 -24.23
C ALA A 283 -27.95 -12.20 -24.92
N ALA A 284 -28.42 -11.46 -25.94
CA ALA A 284 -29.60 -11.84 -26.74
C ALA A 284 -29.35 -13.13 -27.54
N ARG A 285 -28.20 -13.25 -28.20
CA ARG A 285 -27.86 -14.43 -29.05
C ARG A 285 -27.70 -15.71 -28.24
N TYR A 286 -27.01 -15.65 -27.09
CA TYR A 286 -26.74 -16.82 -26.25
C TYR A 286 -27.83 -17.06 -25.19
N VAL A 287 -28.84 -16.17 -25.10
CA VAL A 287 -29.89 -16.23 -24.05
C VAL A 287 -29.27 -16.38 -22.67
N CYS A 288 -28.30 -15.55 -22.37
CA CYS A 288 -27.53 -15.58 -21.14
C CYS A 288 -27.54 -14.23 -20.41
N PRO A 289 -27.12 -14.16 -19.14
CA PRO A 289 -26.87 -12.89 -18.48
C PRO A 289 -25.92 -12.02 -19.30
N ARG A 290 -26.14 -10.70 -19.30
CA ARG A 290 -25.28 -9.75 -20.01
C ARG A 290 -23.81 -10.00 -19.62
N PRO A 291 -22.88 -10.21 -20.57
CA PRO A 291 -21.46 -10.34 -20.26
C PRO A 291 -20.93 -9.14 -19.47
N VAL A 292 -19.89 -9.37 -18.69
CA VAL A 292 -19.08 -8.29 -18.09
C VAL A 292 -18.37 -7.54 -19.20
N ILE A 293 -18.28 -6.22 -19.10
CA ILE A 293 -17.72 -5.39 -20.16
C ILE A 293 -16.38 -4.86 -19.71
N TYR A 294 -15.37 -5.03 -20.55
CA TYR A 294 -14.11 -4.35 -20.45
C TYR A 294 -13.87 -3.47 -21.66
N TYR A 295 -13.28 -2.31 -21.44
CA TYR A 295 -12.73 -1.48 -22.50
C TYR A 295 -11.35 -0.97 -22.06
N THR A 296 -10.39 -1.05 -22.99
CA THR A 296 -8.97 -0.88 -22.68
C THR A 296 -8.19 -0.29 -23.84
N ASN A 297 -7.09 0.40 -23.54
CA ASN A 297 -6.08 0.82 -24.53
C ASN A 297 -4.69 0.22 -24.21
N GLY A 298 -4.64 -0.83 -23.40
CA GLY A 298 -3.41 -1.46 -22.94
C GLY A 298 -2.81 -0.81 -21.70
N PHE A 299 -2.88 0.52 -21.54
CA PHE A 299 -2.42 1.22 -20.34
C PHE A 299 -3.51 1.33 -19.28
N GLU A 300 -4.74 1.50 -19.70
CA GLU A 300 -5.89 1.62 -18.82
C GLU A 300 -6.93 0.57 -19.19
N THR A 301 -7.39 -0.17 -18.20
CA THR A 301 -8.48 -1.14 -18.34
C THR A 301 -9.62 -0.73 -17.42
N ASN A 302 -10.81 -0.61 -17.98
CA ASN A 302 -12.02 -0.26 -17.26
C ASN A 302 -13.02 -1.41 -17.33
N ILE A 303 -13.85 -1.53 -16.27
CA ILE A 303 -14.87 -2.57 -16.16
C ILE A 303 -16.25 -1.98 -15.91
N ILE A 304 -17.28 -2.61 -16.52
CA ILE A 304 -18.69 -2.48 -16.18
C ILE A 304 -19.19 -3.87 -15.79
N ASP A 305 -19.43 -4.09 -14.51
CA ASP A 305 -19.76 -5.41 -13.96
C ASP A 305 -21.26 -5.78 -14.04
N GLY A 306 -22.11 -4.79 -14.31
CA GLY A 306 -23.56 -5.00 -14.35
C GLY A 306 -24.23 -5.13 -12.97
N ILE A 307 -23.49 -4.91 -11.87
CA ILE A 307 -24.03 -4.90 -10.50
C ILE A 307 -24.70 -3.54 -10.18
N GLY A 308 -24.46 -2.55 -11.05
CA GLY A 308 -24.97 -1.18 -10.91
C GLY A 308 -23.96 -0.18 -10.36
N TYR A 309 -22.69 -0.59 -10.19
CA TYR A 309 -21.60 0.34 -9.95
C TYR A 309 -21.26 1.14 -11.22
N PRO A 310 -20.79 2.39 -11.08
CA PRO A 310 -20.19 3.11 -12.20
C PRO A 310 -19.02 2.33 -12.80
N SER A 311 -18.74 2.60 -14.08
CA SER A 311 -17.51 2.10 -14.68
C SER A 311 -16.28 2.51 -13.86
N ARG A 312 -15.34 1.59 -13.70
CA ARG A 312 -14.15 1.82 -12.88
C ARG A 312 -12.91 1.24 -13.49
N LYS A 313 -11.79 1.81 -13.17
CA LYS A 313 -10.46 1.31 -13.55
C LYS A 313 -10.11 0.06 -12.75
N VAL A 314 -9.54 -0.93 -13.43
CA VAL A 314 -9.02 -2.17 -12.84
C VAL A 314 -7.62 -2.47 -13.37
N MET A 315 -6.86 -3.24 -12.61
CA MET A 315 -5.45 -3.52 -12.93
C MET A 315 -5.25 -4.72 -13.87
N GLY A 316 -6.28 -5.19 -14.54
CA GLY A 316 -6.24 -6.30 -15.48
C GLY A 316 -7.60 -6.97 -15.65
N PHE A 317 -7.62 -8.26 -15.94
CA PHE A 317 -8.84 -9.04 -16.18
C PHE A 317 -9.11 -10.00 -15.02
N HIS A 318 -10.38 -10.36 -14.85
CA HIS A 318 -10.83 -11.34 -13.86
C HIS A 318 -10.71 -12.76 -14.41
N THR A 319 -10.51 -13.73 -13.53
CA THR A 319 -10.52 -15.15 -13.86
C THR A 319 -11.94 -15.64 -14.19
N ILE A 320 -12.07 -16.84 -14.78
CA ILE A 320 -13.37 -17.46 -15.08
C ILE A 320 -14.28 -17.50 -13.87
N ASP A 321 -13.76 -17.97 -12.73
CA ASP A 321 -14.56 -18.14 -11.51
C ASP A 321 -14.95 -16.80 -10.87
N GLU A 322 -14.13 -15.77 -11.04
CA GLU A 322 -14.46 -14.41 -10.62
C GLU A 322 -15.55 -13.78 -11.47
N LEU A 323 -15.49 -13.96 -12.80
CA LEU A 323 -16.55 -13.48 -13.70
C LEU A 323 -17.89 -14.19 -13.42
N ARG A 324 -17.88 -15.51 -13.22
CA ARG A 324 -19.06 -16.28 -12.82
C ARG A 324 -19.66 -15.76 -11.52
N ARG A 325 -18.81 -15.50 -10.51
CA ARG A 325 -19.23 -14.96 -9.22
C ARG A 325 -19.81 -13.55 -9.38
N MET A 326 -19.17 -12.69 -10.14
CA MET A 326 -19.60 -11.32 -10.39
C MET A 326 -20.99 -11.31 -11.08
N ILE A 327 -21.21 -12.17 -12.07
CA ILE A 327 -22.51 -12.32 -12.73
C ILE A 327 -23.57 -12.84 -11.74
N ALA A 328 -23.24 -13.84 -10.93
CA ALA A 328 -24.15 -14.38 -9.92
C ALA A 328 -24.53 -13.35 -8.83
N GLN A 329 -23.63 -12.43 -8.49
CA GLN A 329 -23.87 -11.38 -7.52
C GLN A 329 -24.81 -10.27 -8.02
N ARG A 330 -25.15 -10.22 -9.31
CA ARG A 330 -26.12 -9.24 -9.84
C ARG A 330 -27.52 -9.42 -9.28
N GLY A 331 -27.90 -10.64 -8.93
CA GLY A 331 -29.19 -10.96 -8.31
C GLY A 331 -29.18 -10.91 -6.78
N ARG A 332 -28.15 -10.30 -6.15
CA ARG A 332 -28.08 -10.19 -4.69
C ARG A 332 -29.19 -9.31 -4.13
N ALA A 333 -29.70 -9.69 -2.96
CA ALA A 333 -30.74 -8.91 -2.28
C ALA A 333 -30.17 -7.58 -1.75
N ASP A 334 -31.02 -6.58 -1.65
CA ASP A 334 -30.71 -5.37 -0.89
C ASP A 334 -30.41 -5.72 0.57
N ILE A 335 -29.38 -5.09 1.13
CA ILE A 335 -29.00 -5.24 2.54
C ILE A 335 -29.56 -4.09 3.38
N THR A 336 -30.85 -3.83 3.28
CA THR A 336 -31.57 -2.76 4.02
C THR A 336 -32.35 -3.29 5.21
N ASP A 337 -32.89 -4.52 5.13
CA ASP A 337 -33.55 -5.19 6.26
C ASP A 337 -32.58 -6.21 6.89
N LEU A 338 -31.80 -5.72 7.85
CA LEU A 338 -30.65 -6.45 8.36
C LEU A 338 -31.00 -7.30 9.58
N GLN A 339 -30.80 -8.60 9.45
CA GLN A 339 -30.77 -9.50 10.59
C GLN A 339 -29.33 -9.52 11.20
N ILE A 340 -29.04 -8.58 12.09
CA ILE A 340 -27.76 -8.53 12.80
C ILE A 340 -27.79 -9.48 13.97
N SER A 341 -26.79 -10.38 14.08
CA SER A 341 -26.73 -11.41 15.12
C SER A 341 -26.30 -10.81 16.48
N ASP A 342 -27.18 -10.87 17.47
CA ASP A 342 -26.88 -10.45 18.85
C ASP A 342 -25.75 -11.27 19.49
N ARG A 343 -25.51 -12.48 19.03
CA ARG A 343 -24.36 -13.29 19.46
C ARG A 343 -23.02 -12.65 19.10
N ILE A 344 -22.95 -11.97 17.96
CA ILE A 344 -21.74 -11.31 17.51
C ILE A 344 -21.69 -9.89 18.08
N THR A 345 -22.78 -9.12 17.96
CA THR A 345 -22.86 -7.75 18.45
C THR A 345 -24.27 -7.41 18.93
N ASN A 346 -24.37 -6.97 20.20
CA ASN A 346 -25.63 -6.61 20.85
C ASN A 346 -25.76 -5.13 21.20
N ARG A 347 -24.72 -4.32 20.92
CA ARG A 347 -24.71 -2.89 21.25
C ARG A 347 -25.34 -2.07 20.12
N ASN A 348 -26.21 -1.13 20.47
CA ASN A 348 -26.99 -0.36 19.49
C ASN A 348 -26.10 0.45 18.53
N TYR A 349 -25.06 1.13 19.02
CA TYR A 349 -24.15 1.87 18.16
C TYR A 349 -23.42 0.98 17.16
N GLN A 350 -23.03 -0.25 17.55
CA GLN A 350 -22.39 -1.20 16.63
C GLN A 350 -23.34 -1.64 15.52
N LYS A 351 -24.62 -1.88 15.86
CA LYS A 351 -25.65 -2.18 14.86
C LYS A 351 -25.88 -1.01 13.92
N ARG A 352 -25.99 0.23 14.46
CA ARG A 352 -26.07 1.46 13.66
C ARG A 352 -24.93 1.56 12.64
N MET A 353 -23.68 1.31 13.07
CA MET A 353 -22.52 1.39 12.19
C MET A 353 -22.54 0.34 11.08
N ILE A 354 -23.00 -0.88 11.37
CA ILE A 354 -23.18 -1.94 10.37
C ILE A 354 -24.24 -1.51 9.36
N GLU A 355 -25.37 -0.97 9.84
CA GLU A 355 -26.44 -0.45 8.98
C GLU A 355 -25.98 0.70 8.09
N SER A 356 -25.16 1.61 8.62
CA SER A 356 -24.59 2.74 7.88
C SER A 356 -23.69 2.25 6.73
N VAL A 357 -22.82 1.27 6.97
CA VAL A 357 -21.98 0.67 5.92
C VAL A 357 -22.83 -0.06 4.89
N CYS A 358 -23.85 -0.83 5.31
CA CYS A 358 -24.73 -1.55 4.41
C CYS A 358 -25.53 -0.59 3.51
N LYS A 359 -26.08 0.50 4.07
CA LYS A 359 -26.74 1.56 3.30
C LYS A 359 -25.79 2.20 2.29
N HIS A 360 -24.56 2.47 2.70
CA HIS A 360 -23.54 3.06 1.86
C HIS A 360 -23.19 2.16 0.66
N TYR A 361 -23.00 0.85 0.89
CA TYR A 361 -22.77 -0.12 -0.19
C TYR A 361 -23.99 -0.31 -1.10
N ASN A 362 -25.21 -0.30 -0.56
CA ASN A 362 -26.45 -0.33 -1.35
C ASN A 362 -26.57 0.89 -2.27
N SER A 363 -26.13 2.07 -1.81
CA SER A 363 -26.07 3.30 -2.60
C SER A 363 -24.96 3.31 -3.65
N LYS A 364 -24.37 2.13 -3.93
CA LYS A 364 -23.33 1.91 -4.94
C LYS A 364 -22.00 2.58 -4.67
N HIS A 365 -21.71 2.91 -3.41
CA HIS A 365 -20.37 3.21 -2.97
C HIS A 365 -19.61 1.91 -2.72
N ARG A 366 -18.32 1.88 -3.02
CA ARG A 366 -17.48 0.68 -2.87
C ARG A 366 -16.54 0.75 -1.68
N ARG A 367 -16.40 1.90 -1.05
CA ARG A 367 -15.45 2.18 0.01
C ARG A 367 -16.17 2.79 1.20
N ALA A 368 -15.97 2.26 2.39
CA ALA A 368 -16.56 2.73 3.63
C ALA A 368 -15.48 2.92 4.69
N LEU A 369 -15.58 3.99 5.49
CA LEU A 369 -14.69 4.30 6.58
C LEU A 369 -15.48 4.43 7.88
N LEU A 370 -15.10 3.67 8.90
CA LEU A 370 -15.65 3.76 10.26
C LEU A 370 -14.61 4.33 11.22
N VAL A 371 -14.97 5.41 11.89
CA VAL A 371 -14.20 6.00 12.99
C VAL A 371 -14.78 5.49 14.30
N MET A 372 -14.02 4.70 15.07
CA MET A 372 -14.47 4.11 16.31
C MET A 372 -13.39 4.21 17.39
N ALA A 373 -13.72 4.77 18.53
CA ALA A 373 -12.80 4.86 19.66
C ALA A 373 -12.21 3.49 20.03
N THR A 374 -10.99 3.48 20.56
CA THR A 374 -10.37 2.24 21.06
C THR A 374 -11.22 1.62 22.17
N GLY A 375 -11.42 0.30 22.13
CA GLY A 375 -12.25 -0.41 23.14
C GLY A 375 -13.74 -0.50 22.80
N THR A 376 -14.23 0.19 21.76
CA THR A 376 -15.65 0.13 21.35
C THR A 376 -16.00 -1.06 20.46
N GLY A 377 -15.03 -1.91 20.11
CA GLY A 377 -15.25 -3.19 19.43
C GLY A 377 -15.22 -3.14 17.91
N LYS A 378 -14.28 -2.38 17.30
CA LYS A 378 -14.02 -2.32 15.85
C LYS A 378 -14.04 -3.72 15.20
N THR A 379 -13.28 -4.65 15.77
CA THR A 379 -13.19 -6.02 15.25
C THR A 379 -14.55 -6.74 15.30
N ARG A 380 -15.38 -6.55 16.33
CA ARG A 380 -16.73 -7.13 16.39
C ARG A 380 -17.66 -6.58 15.32
N VAL A 381 -17.60 -5.27 15.07
CA VAL A 381 -18.36 -4.62 13.99
C VAL A 381 -17.95 -5.22 12.64
N SER A 382 -16.66 -5.37 12.37
CA SER A 382 -16.19 -5.98 11.12
C SER A 382 -16.63 -7.43 10.96
N ILE A 383 -16.58 -8.25 12.03
CA ILE A 383 -17.05 -9.65 12.02
C ILE A 383 -18.55 -9.73 11.72
N SER A 384 -19.34 -8.88 12.39
CA SER A 384 -20.78 -8.84 12.21
C SER A 384 -21.19 -8.36 10.81
N LEU A 385 -20.45 -7.37 10.27
CA LEU A 385 -20.64 -6.91 8.89
C LEU A 385 -20.34 -8.04 7.88
N VAL A 386 -19.24 -8.79 8.09
CA VAL A 386 -18.90 -9.94 7.23
C VAL A 386 -20.01 -10.98 7.29
N ASP A 387 -20.55 -11.31 8.47
CA ASP A 387 -21.68 -12.23 8.61
C ASP A 387 -22.91 -11.77 7.81
N VAL A 388 -23.27 -10.50 7.91
CA VAL A 388 -24.39 -9.91 7.17
C VAL A 388 -24.15 -9.98 5.66
N LEU A 389 -22.98 -9.53 5.17
CA LEU A 389 -22.65 -9.49 3.75
C LEU A 389 -22.58 -10.89 3.12
N VAL A 390 -22.04 -11.88 3.85
CA VAL A 390 -21.96 -13.27 3.40
C VAL A 390 -23.35 -13.92 3.30
N ARG A 391 -24.18 -13.74 4.30
CA ARG A 391 -25.56 -14.30 4.31
C ARG A 391 -26.44 -13.71 3.17
N ASN A 392 -26.16 -12.50 2.77
CA ASN A 392 -26.89 -11.83 1.69
C ASN A 392 -26.17 -11.95 0.30
N ASN A 393 -25.21 -12.85 0.17
CA ASN A 393 -24.46 -13.10 -1.08
C ASN A 393 -23.72 -11.89 -1.66
N TRP A 394 -23.35 -10.91 -0.81
CA TRP A 394 -22.54 -9.76 -1.22
C TRP A 394 -21.05 -10.07 -1.24
N VAL A 395 -20.61 -10.93 -0.36
CA VAL A 395 -19.21 -11.27 -0.14
C VAL A 395 -19.06 -12.77 0.03
N LYS A 396 -18.08 -13.35 -0.62
CA LYS A 396 -17.66 -14.74 -0.44
C LYS A 396 -16.29 -14.81 0.23
N ASN A 397 -15.34 -14.02 -0.24
CA ASN A 397 -13.96 -14.04 0.20
C ASN A 397 -13.55 -12.69 0.79
N VAL A 398 -12.90 -12.72 1.94
CA VAL A 398 -12.50 -11.54 2.70
C VAL A 398 -10.99 -11.53 2.90
N LEU A 399 -10.37 -10.37 2.73
CA LEU A 399 -9.01 -10.09 3.17
C LEU A 399 -9.05 -9.14 4.37
N PHE A 400 -8.42 -9.53 5.46
CA PHE A 400 -8.21 -8.67 6.62
C PHE A 400 -6.75 -8.26 6.71
N LEU A 401 -6.50 -6.96 6.73
CA LEU A 401 -5.16 -6.37 6.79
C LEU A 401 -4.97 -5.58 8.07
N ALA A 402 -3.85 -5.80 8.74
CA ALA A 402 -3.41 -5.02 9.88
C ALA A 402 -1.91 -4.73 9.80
N ASP A 403 -1.46 -3.76 10.59
CA ASP A 403 -0.06 -3.34 10.59
C ASP A 403 0.86 -4.38 11.29
N ARG A 404 0.37 -5.01 12.37
CA ARG A 404 1.17 -5.89 13.24
C ARG A 404 0.67 -7.32 13.25
N ILE A 405 1.60 -8.25 13.46
CA ILE A 405 1.33 -9.69 13.51
C ILE A 405 0.36 -10.03 14.65
N GLU A 406 0.51 -9.40 15.81
CA GLU A 406 -0.33 -9.60 17.00
C GLU A 406 -1.78 -9.23 16.71
N LEU A 407 -2.02 -8.10 16.00
CA LEU A 407 -3.36 -7.69 15.55
C LEU A 407 -3.97 -8.69 14.58
N VAL A 408 -3.18 -9.18 13.62
CA VAL A 408 -3.57 -10.22 12.67
C VAL A 408 -4.00 -11.48 13.42
N ASN A 409 -3.18 -11.95 14.37
CA ASN A 409 -3.45 -13.15 15.14
C ASN A 409 -4.68 -13.01 16.05
N GLN A 410 -4.84 -11.86 16.70
CA GLN A 410 -6.00 -11.56 17.53
C GLN A 410 -7.29 -11.50 16.69
N ALA A 411 -7.26 -10.80 15.56
CA ALA A 411 -8.40 -10.74 14.66
C ALA A 411 -8.76 -12.15 14.17
N LYS A 412 -7.79 -12.96 13.70
CA LYS A 412 -8.00 -14.33 13.26
C LYS A 412 -8.70 -15.18 14.32
N ARG A 413 -8.21 -15.15 15.60
CA ARG A 413 -8.84 -15.88 16.72
C ARG A 413 -10.29 -15.43 16.93
N ASN A 414 -10.58 -14.15 16.90
CA ASN A 414 -11.92 -13.60 17.09
C ASN A 414 -12.87 -14.01 15.96
N TYR A 415 -12.42 -13.94 14.71
CA TYR A 415 -13.18 -14.38 13.54
C TYR A 415 -13.48 -15.89 13.60
N ALA A 416 -12.49 -16.73 13.91
CA ALA A 416 -12.68 -18.17 14.07
C ALA A 416 -13.70 -18.50 15.17
N LYS A 417 -13.67 -17.77 16.29
CA LYS A 417 -14.58 -17.97 17.42
C LYS A 417 -16.02 -17.55 17.08
N LEU A 418 -16.20 -16.43 16.40
CA LEU A 418 -17.52 -15.83 16.16
C LEU A 418 -18.16 -16.28 14.84
N LEU A 419 -17.36 -16.69 13.84
CA LEU A 419 -17.81 -17.24 12.55
C LEU A 419 -17.25 -18.66 12.33
N PRO A 420 -17.63 -19.65 13.17
CA PRO A 420 -17.04 -21.00 13.13
C PRO A 420 -17.31 -21.76 11.82
N ASN A 421 -18.28 -21.33 11.03
CA ASN A 421 -18.64 -21.94 9.74
C ASN A 421 -17.81 -21.39 8.56
N MET A 422 -16.88 -20.46 8.82
CA MET A 422 -16.02 -19.89 7.78
C MET A 422 -14.57 -20.33 8.00
N THR A 423 -13.93 -20.79 6.93
CA THR A 423 -12.51 -21.11 6.96
C THR A 423 -11.68 -19.83 7.09
N VAL A 424 -10.72 -19.85 8.03
CA VAL A 424 -9.82 -18.74 8.29
C VAL A 424 -8.35 -19.20 8.20
N SER A 425 -7.49 -18.43 7.58
CA SER A 425 -6.05 -18.69 7.52
C SER A 425 -5.26 -17.37 7.54
N SER A 426 -4.02 -17.42 7.96
CA SER A 426 -3.11 -16.29 7.90
C SER A 426 -1.95 -16.60 6.94
N LEU A 427 -1.51 -15.63 6.15
CA LEU A 427 -0.35 -15.79 5.26
C LEU A 427 0.98 -16.03 6.01
N ARG A 428 0.95 -16.00 7.33
CA ARG A 428 2.10 -16.29 8.20
C ARG A 428 1.97 -17.61 8.96
N ASP A 429 0.88 -18.35 8.77
CA ASP A 429 0.74 -19.68 9.36
C ASP A 429 1.81 -20.64 8.82
N SER A 430 2.17 -21.66 9.56
CA SER A 430 3.07 -22.73 9.09
C SER A 430 2.44 -23.54 7.96
N ASP A 431 1.12 -23.67 7.98
CA ASP A 431 0.30 -24.35 6.98
C ASP A 431 -0.77 -23.38 6.46
N VAL A 432 -0.40 -22.62 5.43
CA VAL A 432 -1.23 -21.55 4.86
C VAL A 432 -2.26 -22.14 3.92
N ASP A 433 -3.54 -22.02 4.25
CA ASP A 433 -4.64 -22.27 3.31
C ASP A 433 -5.00 -21.00 2.53
N ILE A 434 -4.42 -20.81 1.33
CA ILE A 434 -4.72 -19.67 0.45
C ILE A 434 -6.15 -19.70 -0.11
N SER A 435 -6.84 -20.85 -0.01
CA SER A 435 -8.24 -20.99 -0.46
C SER A 435 -9.24 -20.57 0.62
N ALA A 436 -8.79 -20.33 1.85
CA ALA A 436 -9.63 -19.93 2.95
C ALA A 436 -10.53 -18.74 2.61
N ARG A 437 -11.75 -18.75 3.13
CA ARG A 437 -12.75 -17.69 2.88
C ARG A 437 -12.37 -16.37 3.50
N ILE A 438 -11.68 -16.39 4.65
CA ILE A 438 -11.15 -15.20 5.29
C ILE A 438 -9.64 -15.37 5.43
N LEU A 439 -8.90 -14.51 4.76
CA LEU A 439 -7.45 -14.49 4.79
C LEU A 439 -6.96 -13.28 5.59
N PHE A 440 -6.02 -13.54 6.49
CA PHE A 440 -5.42 -12.53 7.36
C PHE A 440 -3.97 -12.30 6.94
N SER A 441 -3.57 -11.03 6.88
CA SER A 441 -2.19 -10.68 6.54
C SER A 441 -1.77 -9.33 7.15
N THR A 442 -0.47 -9.16 7.30
CA THR A 442 0.08 -7.80 7.42
C THR A 442 0.21 -7.18 6.03
N TYR A 443 0.21 -5.84 5.96
CA TYR A 443 0.42 -5.13 4.69
C TYR A 443 1.72 -5.53 4.01
N GLN A 444 2.82 -5.63 4.79
CA GLN A 444 4.13 -6.00 4.27
C GLN A 444 4.16 -7.42 3.68
N THR A 445 3.48 -8.37 4.33
CA THR A 445 3.39 -9.75 3.82
C THR A 445 2.56 -9.78 2.53
N MET A 446 1.42 -9.07 2.48
CA MET A 446 0.56 -9.03 1.30
C MET A 446 1.26 -8.41 0.09
N ILE A 447 1.96 -7.30 0.26
CA ILE A 447 2.75 -6.68 -0.82
C ILE A 447 3.74 -7.71 -1.42
N GLY A 448 4.44 -8.47 -0.57
CA GLY A 448 5.37 -9.52 -1.04
C GLY A 448 4.70 -10.64 -1.84
N HIS A 449 3.40 -10.88 -1.68
CA HIS A 449 2.63 -11.82 -2.50
C HIS A 449 2.17 -11.24 -3.84
N LEU A 450 2.04 -9.91 -3.94
CA LEU A 450 1.74 -9.23 -5.20
C LEU A 450 2.98 -9.03 -6.09
N ASP A 451 4.16 -9.06 -5.46
CA ASP A 451 5.46 -8.79 -6.11
C ASP A 451 6.12 -10.05 -6.71
N LYS A 452 5.50 -11.23 -6.58
CA LYS A 452 6.01 -12.49 -7.11
C LYS A 452 5.76 -12.63 -8.60
N ASP A 453 6.57 -13.44 -9.29
CA ASP A 453 6.46 -13.77 -10.71
C ASP A 453 5.06 -14.27 -11.11
N ALA A 454 4.57 -15.27 -10.37
CA ALA A 454 3.19 -15.69 -10.42
C ALA A 454 2.50 -15.04 -9.21
N LYS A 455 1.65 -14.06 -9.46
CA LYS A 455 0.85 -13.46 -8.40
C LYS A 455 0.07 -14.54 -7.69
N THR A 456 0.21 -14.59 -6.36
CA THR A 456 -0.48 -15.61 -5.55
C THR A 456 -2.00 -15.44 -5.63
N PHE A 457 -2.47 -14.22 -5.86
CA PHE A 457 -3.88 -13.87 -5.87
C PHE A 457 -4.24 -13.08 -7.12
N SER A 458 -5.35 -13.43 -7.75
CA SER A 458 -5.98 -12.67 -8.82
C SER A 458 -6.64 -11.41 -8.28
N LEU A 459 -6.90 -10.44 -9.14
CA LEU A 459 -7.43 -9.13 -8.74
C LEU A 459 -8.84 -9.20 -8.13
N GLY A 460 -9.66 -10.16 -8.51
CA GLY A 460 -11.00 -10.42 -7.98
C GLY A 460 -11.05 -11.47 -6.87
N ARG A 461 -9.90 -11.91 -6.31
CA ARG A 461 -9.86 -12.95 -5.27
C ARG A 461 -10.67 -12.59 -4.04
N PHE A 462 -10.67 -11.32 -3.64
CA PHE A 462 -11.36 -10.83 -2.46
C PHE A 462 -12.52 -9.91 -2.83
N ASP A 463 -13.71 -10.22 -2.32
CA ASP A 463 -14.90 -9.39 -2.50
C ASP A 463 -14.94 -8.23 -1.51
N LEU A 464 -14.29 -8.39 -0.34
CA LEU A 464 -14.17 -7.38 0.70
C LEU A 464 -12.73 -7.36 1.26
N ILE A 465 -12.18 -6.17 1.37
CA ILE A 465 -10.91 -5.91 2.04
C ILE A 465 -11.16 -5.04 3.25
N ILE A 466 -10.76 -5.53 4.42
CA ILE A 466 -10.88 -4.82 5.69
C ILE A 466 -9.51 -4.33 6.09
N ILE A 467 -9.40 -3.03 6.36
CA ILE A 467 -8.19 -2.34 6.77
C ILE A 467 -8.35 -1.94 8.24
N ASP A 468 -7.61 -2.58 9.13
CA ASP A 468 -7.52 -2.15 10.52
C ASP A 468 -6.43 -1.10 10.68
N GLU A 469 -6.70 -0.08 11.48
CA GLU A 469 -5.88 1.12 11.65
C GLU A 469 -5.58 1.83 10.30
N ALA A 470 -6.67 2.19 9.60
CA ALA A 470 -6.64 2.91 8.34
C ALA A 470 -6.14 4.36 8.53
N HIS A 471 -4.83 4.58 8.55
CA HIS A 471 -4.20 5.89 8.67
C HIS A 471 -3.08 6.09 7.63
N ARG A 472 -2.61 7.32 7.46
CA ARG A 472 -1.74 7.80 6.36
C ARG A 472 -0.55 6.89 6.01
N SER A 473 0.16 6.33 7.00
CA SER A 473 1.36 5.52 6.75
C SER A 473 1.08 4.24 5.96
N VAL A 474 -0.19 3.76 5.97
CA VAL A 474 -0.62 2.58 5.23
C VAL A 474 -0.74 2.88 3.74
N PHE A 475 -1.22 4.06 3.37
CA PHE A 475 -1.59 4.36 1.98
C PHE A 475 -0.40 4.75 1.12
N GLY A 476 0.55 5.54 1.64
CA GLY A 476 1.76 5.88 0.89
C GLY A 476 2.61 4.66 0.55
N LYS A 477 2.76 3.72 1.50
CA LYS A 477 3.62 2.55 1.33
C LYS A 477 2.92 1.34 0.71
N TYR A 478 1.63 1.16 0.99
CA TYR A 478 0.88 -0.06 0.63
C TYR A 478 -0.33 0.20 -0.26
N GLY A 479 -0.48 1.41 -0.81
CA GLY A 479 -1.59 1.83 -1.69
C GLY A 479 -1.84 0.88 -2.87
N ALA A 480 -0.77 0.29 -3.42
CA ALA A 480 -0.84 -0.69 -4.50
C ALA A 480 -1.72 -1.91 -4.19
N ILE A 481 -1.86 -2.32 -2.91
CA ILE A 481 -2.77 -3.41 -2.54
C ILE A 481 -4.22 -3.04 -2.88
N PHE A 482 -4.61 -1.79 -2.58
CA PHE A 482 -5.96 -1.29 -2.75
C PHE A 482 -6.27 -0.88 -4.19
N GLU A 483 -5.25 -0.62 -5.00
CA GLU A 483 -5.36 -0.42 -6.45
C GLU A 483 -5.44 -1.76 -7.20
N TYR A 484 -4.73 -2.78 -6.70
CA TYR A 484 -4.68 -4.08 -7.35
C TYR A 484 -6.00 -4.86 -7.21
N PHE A 485 -6.53 -5.00 -5.99
CA PHE A 485 -7.73 -5.80 -5.76
C PHE A 485 -9.02 -5.05 -6.08
N ASP A 486 -9.89 -5.66 -6.88
CA ASP A 486 -11.20 -5.11 -7.22
C ASP A 486 -12.29 -5.57 -6.22
N GLY A 487 -12.11 -5.30 -4.93
CA GLY A 487 -13.06 -5.62 -3.86
C GLY A 487 -13.74 -4.38 -3.26
N LEU A 488 -14.76 -4.60 -2.43
CA LEU A 488 -15.26 -3.59 -1.50
C LEU A 488 -14.18 -3.28 -0.46
N LEU A 489 -14.12 -2.04 0.01
CA LEU A 489 -13.11 -1.61 0.97
C LEU A 489 -13.78 -1.10 2.25
N LEU A 490 -13.39 -1.63 3.40
CA LEU A 490 -13.78 -1.16 4.73
C LEU A 490 -12.56 -0.71 5.50
N GLY A 491 -12.47 0.58 5.82
CA GLY A 491 -11.47 1.13 6.74
C GLY A 491 -12.02 1.20 8.15
N LEU A 492 -11.19 0.80 9.12
CA LEU A 492 -11.44 0.94 10.55
C LEU A 492 -10.32 1.79 11.15
N THR A 493 -10.65 2.83 11.89
CA THR A 493 -9.67 3.65 12.59
C THR A 493 -10.16 4.06 13.96
N ALA A 494 -9.22 4.21 14.90
CA ALA A 494 -9.50 4.82 16.21
C ALA A 494 -9.15 6.31 16.24
N THR A 495 -8.57 6.84 15.19
CA THR A 495 -8.25 8.26 15.07
C THR A 495 -9.54 9.05 14.99
N PRO A 496 -9.74 10.09 15.85
CA PRO A 496 -10.92 10.95 15.78
C PRO A 496 -11.10 11.54 14.37
N ARG A 497 -12.34 11.68 13.92
CA ARG A 497 -12.66 12.09 12.53
C ARG A 497 -11.97 13.38 12.08
N ASP A 498 -11.85 14.36 12.98
CA ASP A 498 -11.22 15.64 12.70
C ASP A 498 -9.67 15.55 12.61
N GLU A 499 -9.09 14.44 13.05
CA GLU A 499 -7.65 14.16 13.06
C GLU A 499 -7.22 13.14 12.00
N VAL A 500 -8.18 12.52 11.30
CA VAL A 500 -7.90 11.61 10.17
C VAL A 500 -7.32 12.42 9.01
N ASP A 501 -6.18 11.98 8.51
CA ASP A 501 -5.50 12.64 7.38
C ASP A 501 -6.39 12.73 6.14
N ARG A 502 -6.31 13.84 5.42
CA ARG A 502 -7.02 14.07 4.16
C ARG A 502 -6.76 12.96 3.14
N SER A 503 -5.54 12.47 3.05
CA SER A 503 -5.19 11.35 2.15
C SER A 503 -5.96 10.06 2.44
N THR A 504 -6.36 9.82 3.70
CA THR A 504 -7.24 8.72 4.07
C THR A 504 -8.65 8.93 3.52
N TYR A 505 -9.24 10.12 3.72
CA TYR A 505 -10.54 10.44 3.15
C TYR A 505 -10.55 10.38 1.62
N ASP A 506 -9.51 10.90 0.96
CA ASP A 506 -9.36 10.84 -0.50
C ASP A 506 -9.33 9.37 -1.00
N LEU A 507 -8.63 8.45 -0.30
CA LEU A 507 -8.65 7.04 -0.66
C LEU A 507 -10.05 6.44 -0.58
N PHE A 508 -10.83 6.81 0.45
CA PHE A 508 -12.21 6.30 0.59
C PHE A 508 -13.22 7.07 -0.26
N GLY A 509 -12.78 8.13 -0.97
CA GLY A 509 -13.65 8.98 -1.81
C GLY A 509 -14.65 9.77 -0.99
N MET A 510 -14.22 10.25 0.19
CA MET A 510 -15.04 10.96 1.18
C MET A 510 -14.54 12.38 1.39
N GLU A 511 -15.42 13.28 1.82
CA GLU A 511 -15.04 14.62 2.27
C GLU A 511 -14.32 14.53 3.62
N GLN A 512 -13.37 15.42 3.86
CA GLN A 512 -12.62 15.46 5.12
C GLN A 512 -13.55 15.71 6.30
N GLY A 513 -13.46 14.88 7.33
CA GLY A 513 -14.31 14.95 8.53
C GLY A 513 -15.65 14.21 8.39
N GLU A 514 -15.98 13.66 7.20
CA GLU A 514 -17.25 12.97 6.92
C GLU A 514 -17.03 11.47 6.62
N PRO A 515 -16.70 10.64 7.65
CA PRO A 515 -16.64 9.19 7.47
C PRO A 515 -18.03 8.61 7.22
N THR A 516 -18.13 7.33 6.83
CA THR A 516 -19.41 6.63 6.68
C THR A 516 -20.23 6.65 7.97
N ASP A 517 -19.58 6.44 9.11
CA ASP A 517 -20.15 6.63 10.44
C ASP A 517 -19.02 6.80 11.47
N SER A 518 -19.33 7.42 12.61
CA SER A 518 -18.38 7.61 13.70
C SER A 518 -19.00 7.29 15.06
N TYR A 519 -18.17 6.77 15.96
CA TYR A 519 -18.49 6.57 17.37
C TYR A 519 -17.25 6.87 18.20
N GLU A 520 -17.18 8.10 18.68
CA GLU A 520 -15.98 8.66 19.28
C GLU A 520 -15.96 8.46 20.80
N TYR A 521 -14.85 8.80 21.43
CA TYR A 521 -14.60 8.56 22.86
C TYR A 521 -15.65 9.22 23.75
N ASP A 522 -15.96 10.48 23.52
CA ASP A 522 -16.89 11.24 24.37
C ASP A 522 -18.32 10.66 24.29
N GLU A 523 -18.76 10.26 23.08
CA GLU A 523 -20.04 9.58 22.88
C GLU A 523 -20.06 8.23 23.62
N ALA A 524 -18.97 7.46 23.52
CA ALA A 524 -18.86 6.17 24.18
C ALA A 524 -18.82 6.27 25.71
N VAL A 525 -18.25 7.34 26.26
CA VAL A 525 -18.29 7.64 27.71
C VAL A 525 -19.67 8.07 28.13
N ALA A 526 -20.34 8.95 27.36
CA ALA A 526 -21.71 9.39 27.64
C ALA A 526 -22.70 8.23 27.64
N ASP A 527 -22.56 7.28 26.70
CA ASP A 527 -23.38 6.07 26.62
C ASP A 527 -23.00 5.01 27.66
N GLY A 528 -21.93 5.21 28.43
CA GLY A 528 -21.48 4.29 29.46
C GLY A 528 -20.76 3.04 28.94
N TYR A 529 -20.28 3.03 27.69
CA TYR A 529 -19.49 1.93 27.13
C TYR A 529 -17.98 2.06 27.29
N LEU A 530 -17.50 3.28 27.64
CA LEU A 530 -16.15 3.53 28.07
C LEU A 530 -16.17 4.33 29.39
N LYS A 531 -15.07 4.26 30.15
CA LYS A 531 -14.89 5.04 31.38
C LYS A 531 -14.09 6.31 31.08
N PRO A 532 -14.40 7.42 31.75
CA PRO A 532 -13.57 8.63 31.67
C PRO A 532 -12.22 8.38 32.33
N PHE A 533 -11.18 8.97 31.78
CA PHE A 533 -9.85 8.94 32.40
C PHE A 533 -9.58 10.23 33.18
N ARG A 534 -8.73 10.12 34.21
CA ARG A 534 -8.21 11.24 34.96
C ARG A 534 -6.70 11.34 34.70
N ALA A 535 -6.26 12.48 34.17
CA ALA A 535 -4.84 12.72 33.95
C ALA A 535 -4.24 13.45 35.18
N ILE A 536 -3.15 12.91 35.71
CA ILE A 536 -2.31 13.56 36.71
C ILE A 536 -1.03 13.97 36.01
N LYS A 537 -0.76 15.28 35.97
CA LYS A 537 0.49 15.79 35.38
C LYS A 537 1.49 16.06 36.51
N ASP A 538 2.65 15.48 36.40
CA ASP A 538 3.80 15.79 37.22
C ASP A 538 4.78 16.65 36.41
N ASN A 539 5.02 17.88 36.87
CA ASN A 539 6.03 18.78 36.32
C ASN A 539 7.26 18.74 37.23
N SER A 540 8.25 17.90 36.90
CA SER A 540 9.55 18.03 37.57
C SER A 540 10.27 19.28 37.05
N LYS A 541 11.07 19.94 37.87
CA LYS A 541 11.89 21.09 37.46
C LYS A 541 12.79 20.75 36.28
N ILE A 542 13.28 19.52 36.24
CA ILE A 542 14.12 18.96 35.14
C ILE A 542 13.39 19.02 33.79
N LEU A 543 12.09 18.71 33.75
CA LEU A 543 11.28 18.74 32.55
C LEU A 543 10.93 20.16 32.05
N THR A 544 10.92 21.14 32.94
CA THR A 544 10.55 22.51 32.61
C THR A 544 11.74 23.44 32.38
N GLU A 545 12.86 23.19 33.04
CA GLU A 545 14.01 24.09 33.07
C GLU A 545 15.27 23.52 32.40
N GLY A 546 15.29 22.20 32.08
CA GLY A 546 16.47 21.52 31.59
C GLY A 546 17.44 21.10 32.69
N ILE A 547 18.52 20.42 32.31
CA ILE A 547 19.64 20.12 33.23
C ILE A 547 20.78 21.06 32.94
N ASP A 548 21.28 21.67 34.00
CA ASP A 548 22.57 22.37 34.01
C ASP A 548 23.66 21.33 34.26
N PRO A 549 24.55 21.07 33.30
CA PRO A 549 25.64 20.08 33.46
C PRO A 549 26.54 20.34 34.65
N ASP A 550 26.60 21.60 35.14
CA ASP A 550 27.42 21.98 36.27
C ASP A 550 26.80 21.58 37.64
N GLN A 551 25.52 21.13 37.63
CA GLN A 551 24.82 20.63 38.83
C GLN A 551 24.80 19.09 38.90
N LEU A 552 25.36 18.38 37.93
CA LEU A 552 25.42 16.92 37.89
C LEU A 552 26.55 16.39 38.79
N THR A 553 26.32 15.19 39.36
CA THR A 553 27.36 14.45 40.05
C THR A 553 28.50 14.02 39.05
N PRO A 554 29.72 13.72 39.54
CA PRO A 554 30.77 13.26 38.65
C PRO A 554 30.40 12.03 37.83
N GLU A 555 29.66 11.08 38.42
CA GLU A 555 29.20 9.85 37.74
C GLU A 555 28.14 10.14 36.67
N GLU A 556 27.22 11.04 36.97
CA GLU A 556 26.16 11.47 35.96
C GLU A 556 26.81 12.26 34.82
N ARG A 557 27.84 13.04 35.08
CA ARG A 557 28.59 13.79 34.09
C ARG A 557 29.37 12.86 33.14
N GLU A 558 30.04 11.83 33.69
CA GLU A 558 30.80 10.83 32.92
C GLU A 558 29.86 10.05 31.98
N GLN A 559 28.69 9.63 32.45
CA GLN A 559 27.65 8.99 31.62
C GLN A 559 27.13 9.91 30.52
N LEU A 560 26.95 11.19 30.81
CA LEU A 560 26.53 12.19 29.84
C LEU A 560 27.59 12.38 28.75
N ASP A 561 28.87 12.45 29.13
CA ASP A 561 29.99 12.62 28.21
C ASP A 561 30.15 11.38 27.30
N GLU A 562 30.04 10.15 27.81
CA GLU A 562 30.06 8.92 27.01
C GLU A 562 28.92 8.90 25.96
N ILE A 563 27.72 9.34 26.32
CA ILE A 563 26.58 9.40 25.42
C ILE A 563 26.79 10.47 24.34
N PHE A 564 27.35 11.63 24.70
CA PHE A 564 27.66 12.69 23.74
C PHE A 564 28.73 12.26 22.73
N GLU A 565 29.80 11.58 23.17
CA GLU A 565 30.81 11.09 22.27
C GLU A 565 30.25 10.01 21.31
N TYR A 566 29.37 9.13 21.78
CA TYR A 566 28.69 8.15 20.93
C TYR A 566 27.81 8.80 19.86
N GLU A 567 27.03 9.81 20.21
CA GLU A 567 26.15 10.50 19.25
C GLU A 567 26.94 11.40 18.28
N LYS A 568 28.03 12.02 18.71
CA LYS A 568 28.97 12.72 17.82
C LYS A 568 29.55 11.78 16.77
N MET A 569 30.01 10.60 17.20
CA MET A 569 30.54 9.59 16.30
C MET A 569 29.49 9.12 15.28
N LYS A 570 28.24 8.98 15.70
CA LYS A 570 27.13 8.61 14.84
C LYS A 570 26.71 9.72 13.87
N ALA A 571 26.86 10.99 14.27
CA ALA A 571 26.60 12.18 13.45
C ALA A 571 27.78 12.56 12.53
N GLY A 572 28.92 11.86 12.61
CA GLY A 572 30.11 12.15 11.81
C GLY A 572 30.84 13.44 12.22
N LEU A 573 30.70 13.86 13.50
CA LEU A 573 31.38 15.03 14.06
C LEU A 573 32.69 14.61 14.75
N GLU A 574 33.70 15.47 14.70
CA GLU A 574 35.01 15.20 15.32
C GLU A 574 34.97 15.28 16.86
N PRO A 575 35.78 14.45 17.57
CA PRO A 575 35.94 14.57 19.02
C PRO A 575 36.47 15.97 19.40
N GLY A 576 35.69 16.73 20.17
CA GLY A 576 36.08 18.05 20.63
C GLY A 576 35.26 19.22 20.12
N ASP A 577 34.32 19.01 19.21
CA ASP A 577 33.38 20.08 18.78
C ASP A 577 32.50 20.52 19.96
N PRO A 578 32.39 21.84 20.26
CA PRO A 578 31.59 22.32 21.36
C PRO A 578 30.08 22.16 21.08
N TYR A 579 29.48 21.14 21.67
CA TYR A 579 28.02 21.07 21.75
C TYR A 579 27.50 22.11 22.76
N SER A 580 26.37 22.75 22.45
CA SER A 580 25.78 23.74 23.34
C SER A 580 25.49 23.12 24.72
N ARG A 581 25.98 23.74 25.77
CA ARG A 581 25.89 23.29 27.17
C ARG A 581 24.47 23.24 27.76
N ILE A 582 23.46 23.58 26.99
CA ILE A 582 22.06 23.58 27.46
C ILE A 582 21.31 22.49 26.71
N ILE A 583 21.07 21.37 27.36
CA ILE A 583 20.20 20.28 26.90
C ILE A 583 18.77 20.71 27.17
N ASN A 584 17.97 20.79 26.11
CA ASN A 584 16.55 21.09 26.29
C ASN A 584 15.78 19.90 26.89
N ALA A 585 14.62 20.17 27.51
CA ALA A 585 13.83 19.15 28.23
C ALA A 585 13.52 17.89 27.39
N THR A 586 13.43 18.01 26.07
CA THR A 586 13.13 16.90 25.15
C THR A 586 14.33 15.97 24.95
N GLU A 587 15.56 16.49 25.03
CA GLU A 587 16.79 15.71 24.91
C GLU A 587 17.14 14.97 26.21
N ILE A 588 16.69 15.49 27.34
CA ILE A 588 16.88 14.88 28.67
C ILE A 588 16.27 13.47 28.73
N PHE A 589 15.02 13.31 28.22
CA PHE A 589 14.38 12.01 28.15
C PHE A 589 15.13 11.01 27.29
N LYS A 590 15.93 11.50 26.35
CA LYS A 590 16.70 10.67 25.44
C LYS A 590 17.97 10.11 26.09
N TYR A 591 18.55 10.85 27.03
CA TYR A 591 19.91 10.59 27.50
C TYR A 591 20.05 10.32 29.01
N ILE A 592 19.16 10.79 29.87
CA ILE A 592 19.33 10.68 31.32
C ILE A 592 18.16 9.91 31.97
N TYR A 593 18.43 8.68 32.38
CA TYR A 593 17.54 7.86 33.20
C TYR A 593 18.01 7.92 34.65
N ASN A 594 17.66 9.03 35.33
CA ASN A 594 18.00 9.21 36.74
C ASN A 594 17.19 8.25 37.61
N HIS A 595 17.87 7.47 38.48
CA HIS A 595 17.26 6.53 39.40
C HIS A 595 16.22 7.22 40.29
N ASP A 596 16.49 8.44 40.80
CA ASP A 596 15.58 9.18 41.66
C ASP A 596 14.26 9.53 40.96
N THR A 597 14.33 9.86 39.67
CA THR A 597 13.13 10.13 38.84
C THR A 597 12.32 8.86 38.64
N VAL A 598 12.98 7.76 38.36
CA VAL A 598 12.32 6.45 38.19
C VAL A 598 11.68 6.02 39.50
N ASP A 599 12.40 6.12 40.61
CA ASP A 599 11.91 5.81 41.96
C ASP A 599 10.73 6.66 42.34
N TYR A 600 10.79 7.97 42.06
CA TYR A 600 9.69 8.90 42.30
C TYR A 600 8.42 8.47 41.52
N VAL A 601 8.53 8.18 40.23
CA VAL A 601 7.40 7.77 39.41
C VAL A 601 6.80 6.45 39.88
N LEU A 602 7.66 5.47 40.24
CA LEU A 602 7.23 4.19 40.78
C LEU A 602 6.54 4.32 42.14
N ASN A 603 7.10 5.13 43.06
CA ASN A 603 6.46 5.40 44.33
C ASN A 603 5.13 6.12 44.16
N ARG A 604 5.07 7.06 43.22
CA ARG A 604 3.81 7.78 42.89
C ARG A 604 2.75 6.81 42.37
N LEU A 605 3.13 5.92 41.44
CA LEU A 605 2.21 4.87 40.96
C LEU A 605 1.69 3.98 42.08
N MET A 606 2.58 3.53 42.97
CA MET A 606 2.21 2.60 44.03
C MET A 606 1.36 3.24 45.13
N ASN A 607 1.51 4.58 45.33
CA ASN A 607 0.73 5.31 46.33
C ASN A 607 -0.60 5.82 45.79
N ASP A 608 -0.61 6.42 44.59
CA ASP A 608 -1.76 7.14 44.03
C ASP A 608 -2.49 6.35 42.92
N GLY A 609 -1.92 5.24 42.47
CA GLY A 609 -2.51 4.40 41.42
C GLY A 609 -3.80 3.72 41.87
N ILE A 610 -4.70 3.51 40.93
CA ILE A 610 -5.99 2.83 41.16
C ILE A 610 -5.71 1.39 41.61
N ARG A 611 -6.34 1.00 42.73
CA ARG A 611 -6.23 -0.30 43.32
C ARG A 611 -7.49 -1.13 43.05
N VAL A 612 -7.32 -2.45 43.05
CA VAL A 612 -8.38 -3.46 42.87
C VAL A 612 -8.37 -4.44 44.06
N LYS A 613 -9.30 -5.35 44.13
CA LYS A 613 -9.44 -6.34 45.23
C LYS A 613 -9.52 -5.67 46.60
N ASP A 614 -10.53 -4.81 46.79
CA ASP A 614 -10.74 -4.06 48.01
C ASP A 614 -9.53 -3.20 48.44
N ASP A 615 -8.95 -2.50 47.50
CA ASP A 615 -7.80 -1.57 47.68
C ASP A 615 -6.49 -2.26 48.11
N THR A 616 -6.39 -3.60 48.03
CA THR A 616 -5.19 -4.32 48.48
C THR A 616 -4.13 -4.45 47.39
N LEU A 617 -4.53 -4.52 46.11
CA LEU A 617 -3.63 -4.75 45.00
C LEU A 617 -3.67 -3.59 44.02
N ILE A 618 -2.48 -3.09 43.61
CA ILE A 618 -2.43 -2.13 42.48
C ILE A 618 -3.07 -2.75 41.25
N GLY A 619 -3.95 -2.03 40.57
CA GLY A 619 -4.59 -2.52 39.36
C GLY A 619 -3.60 -2.75 38.22
N LYS A 620 -3.96 -3.58 37.23
CA LYS A 620 -3.08 -3.81 36.08
C LYS A 620 -2.66 -2.50 35.44
N THR A 621 -1.36 -2.37 35.22
CA THR A 621 -0.71 -1.12 34.87
C THR A 621 0.17 -1.30 33.63
N ILE A 622 0.14 -0.32 32.72
CA ILE A 622 1.14 -0.20 31.66
C ILE A 622 1.99 1.06 31.93
N ILE A 623 3.31 0.89 31.93
CA ILE A 623 4.29 1.98 31.92
C ILE A 623 4.88 2.08 30.54
N PHE A 624 4.66 3.18 29.85
CA PHE A 624 5.21 3.43 28.51
C PHE A 624 6.58 4.06 28.63
N ALA A 625 7.62 3.26 28.40
CA ALA A 625 9.01 3.66 28.47
C ALA A 625 9.50 4.26 27.15
N TYR A 626 10.55 5.06 27.23
CA TYR A 626 11.16 5.73 26.08
C TYR A 626 11.82 4.76 25.09
N ASN A 627 12.63 3.81 25.63
CA ASN A 627 13.30 2.74 24.89
C ASN A 627 13.51 1.51 25.76
N HIS A 628 14.07 0.44 25.20
CA HIS A 628 14.32 -0.81 25.90
C HIS A 628 15.19 -0.66 27.16
N LYS A 629 16.28 0.11 27.10
CA LYS A 629 17.15 0.34 28.28
C LYS A 629 16.40 1.01 29.41
N HIS A 630 15.54 1.98 29.08
CA HIS A 630 14.67 2.63 30.06
C HIS A 630 13.65 1.66 30.65
N ALA A 631 13.05 0.79 29.83
CA ALA A 631 12.12 -0.23 30.31
C ALA A 631 12.79 -1.22 31.28
N VAL A 632 13.98 -1.65 30.98
CA VAL A 632 14.80 -2.53 31.86
C VAL A 632 15.10 -1.81 33.18
N LEU A 633 15.59 -0.56 33.13
CA LEU A 633 15.87 0.24 34.31
C LEU A 633 14.65 0.38 35.23
N ILE A 634 13.46 0.67 34.67
CA ILE A 634 12.22 0.77 35.43
C ILE A 634 11.90 -0.54 36.16
N ALA A 635 12.03 -1.69 35.48
CA ALA A 635 11.75 -2.99 36.08
C ALA A 635 12.80 -3.36 37.17
N GLU A 636 14.09 -3.05 36.97
CA GLU A 636 15.15 -3.25 37.95
C GLU A 636 14.93 -2.37 39.19
N ARG A 637 14.62 -1.08 39.00
CA ARG A 637 14.34 -0.19 40.13
C ARG A 637 13.10 -0.63 40.90
N PHE A 638 12.06 -1.10 40.20
CA PHE A 638 10.86 -1.65 40.85
C PHE A 638 11.21 -2.84 41.79
N ALA A 639 12.04 -3.77 41.30
CA ALA A 639 12.47 -4.92 42.09
C ALA A 639 13.30 -4.52 43.33
N VAL A 640 14.07 -3.42 43.25
CA VAL A 640 14.82 -2.89 44.38
C VAL A 640 13.90 -2.17 45.41
N LEU A 641 12.92 -1.42 44.95
CA LEU A 641 12.00 -0.67 45.80
C LEU A 641 10.95 -1.55 46.51
N TYR A 642 10.51 -2.61 45.80
CA TYR A 642 9.41 -3.50 46.21
C TYR A 642 9.80 -4.98 46.15
N PRO A 643 10.86 -5.41 46.88
CA PRO A 643 11.38 -6.79 46.80
C PRO A 643 10.38 -7.86 47.22
N ASP A 644 9.45 -7.51 48.11
CA ASP A 644 8.43 -8.42 48.66
C ASP A 644 7.39 -8.84 47.61
N LEU A 645 7.23 -8.09 46.50
CA LEU A 645 6.30 -8.42 45.42
C LEU A 645 6.88 -9.42 44.41
N GLY A 646 8.16 -9.68 44.46
CA GLY A 646 8.87 -10.60 43.60
C GLY A 646 9.17 -10.05 42.19
N PRO A 647 10.11 -10.71 41.47
CA PRO A 647 10.65 -10.20 40.20
C PRO A 647 9.65 -10.26 39.02
N ASP A 648 8.64 -11.07 39.11
CA ASP A 648 7.64 -11.22 38.03
C ASP A 648 6.48 -10.21 38.12
N PHE A 649 6.43 -9.43 39.20
CA PHE A 649 5.37 -8.45 39.39
C PHE A 649 5.41 -7.30 38.37
N CYS A 650 6.62 -6.83 38.06
CA CYS A 650 6.88 -5.78 37.08
C CYS A 650 7.84 -6.34 35.99
N ARG A 651 7.35 -6.48 34.76
CA ARG A 651 8.12 -7.09 33.67
C ARG A 651 8.17 -6.20 32.44
N VAL A 652 9.30 -6.25 31.74
CA VAL A 652 9.45 -5.65 30.43
C VAL A 652 8.69 -6.49 29.39
N ILE A 653 7.88 -5.84 28.57
CA ILE A 653 7.17 -6.45 27.44
C ILE A 653 7.43 -5.58 26.21
N ASP A 654 8.44 -5.94 25.43
CA ASP A 654 8.78 -5.27 24.17
C ASP A 654 9.28 -6.27 23.10
N ASP A 655 9.63 -5.77 21.93
CA ASP A 655 10.07 -6.55 20.77
C ASP A 655 11.44 -7.21 20.92
N LYS A 656 12.24 -6.79 21.91
CA LYS A 656 13.55 -7.36 22.20
C LYS A 656 13.49 -8.51 23.19
N GLU A 657 12.38 -8.66 23.92
CA GLU A 657 12.18 -9.75 24.86
C GLU A 657 11.86 -11.08 24.13
N LYS A 658 12.61 -12.13 24.48
CA LYS A 658 12.61 -13.43 23.78
C LYS A 658 11.27 -14.18 23.81
N TYR A 659 10.39 -13.88 24.80
CA TYR A 659 9.10 -14.51 25.01
C TYR A 659 7.98 -13.49 25.18
N SER A 660 8.06 -12.37 24.44
CA SER A 660 7.12 -11.28 24.56
C SER A 660 5.67 -11.69 24.33
N SER A 661 5.39 -12.57 23.40
CA SER A 661 4.03 -13.09 23.13
C SER A 661 3.45 -13.88 24.33
N ASP A 662 4.26 -14.73 24.97
CA ASP A 662 3.85 -15.47 26.17
C ASP A 662 3.63 -14.52 27.36
N LEU A 663 4.45 -13.49 27.49
CA LEU A 663 4.26 -12.45 28.52
C LEU A 663 3.02 -11.61 28.27
N ILE A 664 2.66 -11.32 27.02
CA ILE A 664 1.39 -10.66 26.67
C ILE A 664 0.21 -11.55 27.07
N ASP A 665 0.24 -12.83 26.73
CA ASP A 665 -0.83 -13.75 27.08
C ASP A 665 -0.97 -13.90 28.60
N LYS A 666 0.15 -13.93 29.35
CA LYS A 666 0.13 -13.91 30.82
C LYS A 666 -0.40 -12.59 31.38
N PHE A 667 0.01 -11.45 30.80
CA PHE A 667 -0.48 -10.15 31.23
C PHE A 667 -1.98 -9.96 30.93
N ALA A 668 -2.49 -10.63 29.89
CA ALA A 668 -3.91 -10.64 29.55
C ALA A 668 -4.76 -11.51 30.49
N ASP A 669 -4.14 -12.40 31.26
CA ASP A 669 -4.84 -13.23 32.24
C ASP A 669 -4.96 -12.49 33.59
N VAL A 670 -6.19 -12.37 34.09
CA VAL A 670 -6.52 -11.60 35.33
C VAL A 670 -5.77 -12.12 36.57
N GLU A 671 -5.54 -13.44 36.61
CA GLU A 671 -4.98 -14.11 37.78
C GLU A 671 -3.45 -14.28 37.72
N ARG A 672 -2.84 -13.92 36.57
CA ARG A 672 -1.40 -14.13 36.34
C ARG A 672 -0.60 -12.84 36.39
N LEU A 673 0.65 -12.98 36.81
CA LEU A 673 1.67 -11.96 36.70
C LEU A 673 2.17 -11.87 35.24
N PRO A 674 2.63 -10.70 34.80
CA PRO A 674 2.92 -9.50 35.59
C PRO A 674 1.67 -8.67 35.91
N GLN A 675 1.74 -7.91 36.99
CA GLN A 675 0.75 -6.89 37.37
C GLN A 675 1.06 -5.54 36.71
N ILE A 676 2.37 -5.25 36.54
CA ILE A 676 2.86 -4.06 35.85
C ILE A 676 3.65 -4.50 34.63
N ALA A 677 3.23 -4.01 33.47
CA ALA A 677 3.93 -4.20 32.18
C ALA A 677 4.67 -2.92 31.82
N VAL A 678 5.99 -2.99 31.60
CA VAL A 678 6.79 -1.87 31.09
C VAL A 678 7.01 -2.09 29.60
N SER A 679 6.53 -1.21 28.75
CA SER A 679 6.56 -1.38 27.30
C SER A 679 7.08 -0.13 26.59
N VAL A 680 7.75 -0.32 25.46
CA VAL A 680 8.21 0.79 24.62
C VAL A 680 7.10 1.20 23.65
N ASP A 681 6.72 0.33 22.73
CA ASP A 681 5.69 0.57 21.72
C ASP A 681 4.75 -0.65 21.53
N MET A 682 5.12 -1.83 22.05
CA MET A 682 4.43 -3.09 21.76
C MET A 682 3.00 -3.12 22.32
N LEU A 683 2.77 -2.50 23.49
CA LEU A 683 1.46 -2.45 24.15
C LEU A 683 0.65 -1.19 23.79
N ASP A 684 1.17 -0.29 22.95
CA ASP A 684 0.44 0.89 22.46
C ASP A 684 -0.83 0.46 21.70
N THR A 685 -0.72 -0.64 20.92
CA THR A 685 -1.81 -1.21 20.12
C THR A 685 -1.83 -2.74 20.29
N GLY A 686 -2.94 -3.40 19.94
CA GLY A 686 -2.98 -4.85 19.73
C GLY A 686 -3.27 -5.74 20.93
N ILE A 687 -3.42 -5.24 22.13
CA ILE A 687 -3.81 -6.04 23.30
C ILE A 687 -5.26 -5.78 23.73
N ASP A 688 -5.91 -6.81 24.26
CA ASP A 688 -7.26 -6.74 24.81
C ASP A 688 -7.24 -7.21 26.27
N VAL A 689 -6.94 -6.26 27.18
CA VAL A 689 -6.88 -6.48 28.63
C VAL A 689 -7.76 -5.44 29.29
N PRO A 690 -9.05 -5.72 29.53
CA PRO A 690 -10.00 -4.78 30.15
C PRO A 690 -9.64 -4.35 31.57
N GLU A 691 -8.83 -5.13 32.26
CA GLU A 691 -8.43 -4.93 33.66
C GLU A 691 -7.36 -3.84 33.85
N ILE A 692 -6.85 -3.25 32.76
CA ILE A 692 -5.89 -2.16 32.84
C ILE A 692 -6.61 -0.91 33.32
N VAL A 693 -6.17 -0.37 34.45
CA VAL A 693 -6.72 0.85 35.07
C VAL A 693 -5.70 1.94 35.29
N ASN A 694 -4.41 1.64 35.22
CA ASN A 694 -3.35 2.62 35.35
C ASN A 694 -2.50 2.68 34.08
N LEU A 695 -2.25 3.90 33.60
CA LEU A 695 -1.36 4.17 32.47
C LEU A 695 -0.34 5.21 32.89
N VAL A 696 0.93 4.89 32.79
CA VAL A 696 2.04 5.79 33.11
C VAL A 696 2.76 6.16 31.81
N PHE A 697 2.69 7.43 31.43
CA PHE A 697 3.34 7.94 30.23
C PHE A 697 4.73 8.47 30.62
N PHE A 698 5.72 7.59 30.63
CA PHE A 698 7.10 7.91 30.98
C PHE A 698 7.96 8.20 29.74
N LYS A 699 7.32 8.74 28.72
CA LYS A 699 7.93 9.22 27.48
C LYS A 699 7.10 10.36 26.87
N PRO A 700 7.71 11.31 26.11
CA PRO A 700 6.93 12.29 25.37
C PRO A 700 6.13 11.61 24.26
N ILE A 701 4.90 12.03 24.07
CA ILE A 701 4.02 11.55 23.02
C ILE A 701 3.79 12.68 22.02
N HIS A 702 4.37 12.54 20.83
CA HIS A 702 4.26 13.54 19.76
C HIS A 702 3.10 13.29 18.81
N SER A 703 2.45 12.11 18.90
CA SER A 703 1.32 11.72 18.05
C SER A 703 0.04 11.64 18.85
N LYS A 704 -0.94 12.46 18.49
CA LYS A 704 -2.29 12.41 19.06
C LYS A 704 -2.95 11.04 18.84
N ILE A 705 -2.72 10.43 17.68
CA ILE A 705 -3.23 9.08 17.35
C ILE A 705 -2.71 8.06 18.38
N LYS A 706 -1.39 8.03 18.60
CA LYS A 706 -0.79 7.16 19.62
C LYS A 706 -1.36 7.44 21.01
N PHE A 707 -1.53 8.71 21.37
CA PHE A 707 -2.12 9.09 22.64
C PHE A 707 -3.50 8.47 22.85
N TRP A 708 -4.42 8.61 21.89
CA TRP A 708 -5.76 8.03 21.96
C TRP A 708 -5.75 6.50 21.96
N GLN A 709 -4.84 5.88 21.22
CA GLN A 709 -4.67 4.43 21.24
C GLN A 709 -4.21 3.91 22.61
N MET A 710 -3.29 4.61 23.25
CA MET A 710 -2.75 4.29 24.58
C MET A 710 -3.81 4.53 25.66
N ILE A 711 -4.48 5.69 25.67
CA ILE A 711 -5.59 5.99 26.61
C ILE A 711 -6.69 4.94 26.52
N GLY A 712 -7.06 4.53 25.31
CA GLY A 712 -8.07 3.49 25.08
C GLY A 712 -7.73 2.10 25.64
N ARG A 713 -6.53 1.90 26.20
CA ARG A 713 -6.18 0.67 26.95
C ARG A 713 -6.74 0.67 28.35
N GLY A 714 -6.81 1.83 29.02
CA GLY A 714 -7.24 1.98 30.41
C GLY A 714 -8.67 2.51 30.59
N THR A 715 -9.47 2.61 29.52
CA THR A 715 -10.82 3.19 29.58
C THR A 715 -11.94 2.15 29.32
N ARG A 716 -11.59 0.88 29.26
CA ARG A 716 -12.54 -0.21 29.00
C ARG A 716 -13.37 -0.54 30.22
N LEU A 717 -14.58 -1.03 29.99
CA LEU A 717 -15.39 -1.66 31.03
C LEU A 717 -14.82 -3.03 31.40
N CYS A 718 -14.73 -3.32 32.68
CA CYS A 718 -14.38 -4.62 33.22
C CYS A 718 -15.33 -4.96 34.38
N GLU A 719 -16.24 -5.89 34.14
CA GLU A 719 -17.25 -6.29 35.13
C GLU A 719 -16.59 -6.81 36.41
N ASN A 720 -17.07 -6.35 37.54
CA ASN A 720 -16.64 -6.75 38.88
C ASN A 720 -15.16 -6.48 39.23
N LEU A 721 -14.48 -5.61 38.51
CA LEU A 721 -13.06 -5.31 38.74
C LEU A 721 -12.78 -4.75 40.15
N PHE A 722 -13.69 -3.94 40.65
CA PHE A 722 -13.62 -3.31 41.98
C PHE A 722 -14.49 -3.99 43.05
N GLY A 723 -15.02 -5.17 42.75
CA GLY A 723 -15.93 -5.93 43.59
C GLY A 723 -17.25 -6.25 42.90
N GLU A 724 -18.09 -7.07 43.49
CA GLU A 724 -19.35 -7.56 42.90
C GLU A 724 -20.27 -6.37 42.53
N GLY A 725 -20.62 -6.27 41.24
CA GLY A 725 -21.46 -5.18 40.68
C GLY A 725 -20.77 -3.83 40.52
N LYS A 726 -19.43 -3.74 40.64
CA LYS A 726 -18.65 -2.52 40.48
C LYS A 726 -17.67 -2.68 39.31
N ASP A 727 -17.80 -1.80 38.31
CA ASP A 727 -16.98 -1.77 37.09
C ASP A 727 -15.99 -0.61 37.10
#